data_bfa9921997b64ee0bfef5503a23664a3
#
_entry.id   bfa9921997b64ee0bfef5503a23664a3
#
_cell.length_a   1.000
_cell.length_b   1.000
_cell.length_c   1.000
_cell.angle_alpha   90.00
_cell.angle_beta   90.00
_cell.angle_gamma   90.00
#
_symmetry.space_group_name_H-M   'P 1'
#
loop_
_entity.id
_entity.type
_entity.pdbx_description
1 polymer ?
#
loop_
_entity_poly.entity_id
_entity_poly.type
_entity_poly.pdbx_seq_one_letter_code
_entity_poly.pdbx_strand_id
1 'polypeptide(L)'
;MNNIDSKNLSTPKGDNDNDNIDLTALVLVLLRGWKVIALMAAVGLLIGFFYTHYINPTFKSDALIQIEENSQGVDALGANISELVGEEASKAEAEAELIRSRMILEPVVDMLHLDIKLTDPNIGYLDKITNDRINTQLNTNDGVSLSTKNGIVQINQFDVSPAYLNQSFTLSQSDTGFVLSNGLDDFKGQLGQPHQFNGVNGEINITVTELPADGYPIGITQQTLKTTTDAMNSALSVEEKGDKTNIIQLSMTGTNQQQITTTLDQIVQSYIDQNQSRGTEETTKTLAFMETQIPALKEKLDTSEAQFNEFRKKHGTIDVGKEAELLLNEKSRIDEQLNDLKLKRADLTTYYTNEHPLVIQINEQLKVLNSRIGAIGSTVAGLPEIQREFLKLSEDTAINREIYLTLLKNYEQLKIVRAGQVGYARILDRPTSTFDAIAPNKFQIMLLALLVGTVLGVMLVLIRNLIRNVVKDPEHLESKTGIPVIATIPRSTSISKLGRNKKNTGRMLAHVDYNGLSYEAIKNLRTNLLFGKTTKTVDEKSAQTILITGESPGVGKSFITANLSEVFAQLGKKVLIIDGDMRLGELHKMFGMNPDSGLTDYLLQDKDSSLTDNEPRLDSDMAKLNLESFIQPTGMEHIDLISRGRPSHNPTSLLIGERFNHLMAALKTKYDYIVIDAPPILAASDAMVLAQHADKVLIVTKFDHSVEGQLVYAIKQMSKANVQVDGIILNDIQQSILNRYSYHYHYAYGHNS
;
A
#
# COMPACT_ATOMS: atom_id res chain seq x y z
N MET A 1 39.53 37.67 60.47
CA MET A 1 38.75 38.91 60.25
C MET A 1 38.58 39.14 58.77
N ASN A 2 37.35 39.26 58.40
CA ASN A 2 36.74 39.70 57.13
C ASN A 2 36.78 38.76 55.90
N ASN A 3 35.63 38.15 55.75
CA ASN A 3 34.98 37.65 54.52
C ASN A 3 35.01 38.68 53.41
N ILE A 4 35.30 38.23 52.21
CA ILE A 4 34.78 38.86 50.99
C ILE A 4 34.08 37.79 50.14
N ASP A 5 32.78 37.99 49.97
CA ASP A 5 31.86 37.17 49.22
C ASP A 5 32.26 36.97 47.74
N SER A 6 32.32 35.73 47.32
CA SER A 6 32.32 35.36 45.91
C SER A 6 30.87 35.40 45.37
N LYS A 7 30.52 36.48 44.66
CA LYS A 7 29.28 36.58 43.92
C LYS A 7 29.24 35.60 42.73
N ASN A 8 28.25 34.77 42.74
CA ASN A 8 27.77 33.87 41.70
C ASN A 8 27.85 34.49 40.31
N LEU A 9 28.64 33.87 39.43
CA LEU A 9 28.41 33.91 37.99
C LEU A 9 27.33 32.85 37.69
N SER A 10 26.12 33.33 37.45
CA SER A 10 25.05 32.54 36.89
C SER A 10 25.40 32.21 35.42
N THR A 11 25.66 30.95 35.15
CA THR A 11 25.62 30.39 33.80
C THR A 11 24.25 30.66 33.19
N PRO A 12 24.17 31.09 31.90
CA PRO A 12 22.88 31.19 31.25
C PRO A 12 22.31 29.77 31.10
N LYS A 13 21.13 29.55 31.64
CA LYS A 13 20.28 28.40 31.36
C LYS A 13 20.09 28.34 29.84
N GLY A 14 20.50 27.18 29.25
CA GLY A 14 20.11 26.87 27.90
C GLY A 14 18.59 26.91 27.81
N ASP A 15 18.09 27.77 26.95
CA ASP A 15 16.71 27.74 26.50
C ASP A 15 16.51 26.37 25.84
N ASN A 16 15.61 25.61 26.42
CA ASN A 16 14.99 24.47 25.76
C ASN A 16 14.28 25.05 24.54
N ASP A 17 14.90 24.89 23.35
CA ASP A 17 14.19 24.98 22.08
C ASP A 17 13.08 23.94 22.15
N ASN A 18 11.90 24.41 22.51
CA ASN A 18 10.68 23.70 22.17
C ASN A 18 10.61 23.71 20.64
N ASP A 19 11.01 22.63 20.02
CA ASP A 19 10.74 22.28 18.62
C ASP A 19 9.22 22.21 18.40
N ASN A 20 8.56 23.36 18.49
CA ASN A 20 7.19 23.51 18.04
C ASN A 20 7.25 23.49 16.51
N ILE A 21 6.94 22.33 15.93
CA ILE A 21 6.76 22.21 14.47
C ILE A 21 5.68 23.22 14.07
N ASP A 22 6.09 24.27 13.38
CA ASP A 22 5.16 25.26 12.84
C ASP A 22 4.31 24.62 11.74
N LEU A 23 3.12 24.14 12.14
CA LEU A 23 2.14 23.53 11.24
C LEU A 23 1.79 24.44 10.06
N THR A 24 1.81 25.77 10.28
CA THR A 24 1.46 26.75 9.24
C THR A 24 2.56 26.85 8.18
N ALA A 25 3.82 26.79 8.59
CA ALA A 25 4.97 26.72 7.68
C ALA A 25 4.95 25.43 6.85
N LEU A 26 4.59 24.30 7.47
CA LEU A 26 4.49 23.01 6.79
C LEU A 26 3.39 22.99 5.73
N VAL A 27 2.21 23.53 6.03
CA VAL A 27 1.10 23.68 5.06
C VAL A 27 1.52 24.55 3.87
N LEU A 28 2.23 25.67 4.12
CA LEU A 28 2.72 26.55 3.05
C LEU A 28 3.73 25.85 2.14
N VAL A 29 4.63 25.03 2.69
CA VAL A 29 5.58 24.22 1.91
C VAL A 29 4.85 23.24 1.02
N LEU A 30 3.82 22.56 1.54
CA LEU A 30 2.98 21.63 0.79
C LEU A 30 2.20 22.34 -0.33
N LEU A 31 1.60 23.51 -0.04
CA LEU A 31 0.88 24.32 -1.03
C LEU A 31 1.81 24.83 -2.15
N ARG A 32 3.07 25.16 -1.84
CA ARG A 32 4.07 25.52 -2.87
C ARG A 32 4.50 24.32 -3.70
N GLY A 33 4.53 23.13 -3.09
CA GLY A 33 4.90 21.86 -3.72
C GLY A 33 3.75 21.13 -4.43
N TRP A 34 2.53 21.66 -4.47
CA TRP A 34 1.34 20.96 -4.95
C TRP A 34 1.48 20.33 -6.34
N LYS A 35 2.26 20.96 -7.24
CA LYS A 35 2.53 20.43 -8.58
C LYS A 35 3.32 19.11 -8.55
N VAL A 36 4.27 19.00 -7.62
CA VAL A 36 5.06 17.77 -7.43
C VAL A 36 4.17 16.69 -6.82
N ILE A 37 3.35 17.05 -5.85
CA ILE A 37 2.39 16.14 -5.21
C ILE A 37 1.37 15.64 -6.25
N ALA A 38 0.80 16.53 -7.05
CA ALA A 38 -0.15 16.18 -8.11
C ALA A 38 0.50 15.30 -9.20
N LEU A 39 1.76 15.57 -9.57
CA LEU A 39 2.50 14.75 -10.52
C LEU A 39 2.72 13.33 -9.98
N MET A 40 3.16 13.21 -8.72
CA MET A 40 3.40 11.91 -8.10
C MET A 40 2.09 11.13 -7.88
N ALA A 41 0.99 11.80 -7.54
CA ALA A 41 -0.34 11.22 -7.47
C ALA A 41 -0.80 10.70 -8.86
N ALA A 42 -0.57 11.47 -9.93
CA ALA A 42 -0.88 11.04 -11.30
C ALA A 42 -0.03 9.84 -11.73
N VAL A 43 1.27 9.81 -11.39
CA VAL A 43 2.15 8.66 -11.64
C VAL A 43 1.67 7.43 -10.87
N GLY A 44 1.29 7.61 -9.60
CA GLY A 44 0.69 6.54 -8.80
C GLY A 44 -0.56 5.96 -9.46
N LEU A 45 -1.48 6.81 -9.92
CA LEU A 45 -2.70 6.39 -10.64
C LEU A 45 -2.36 5.63 -11.94
N LEU A 46 -1.38 6.10 -12.73
CA LEU A 46 -0.94 5.41 -13.93
C LEU A 46 -0.40 4.01 -13.61
N ILE A 47 0.44 3.88 -12.59
CA ILE A 47 0.95 2.58 -12.14
C ILE A 47 -0.21 1.68 -11.69
N GLY A 48 -1.15 2.21 -10.90
CA GLY A 48 -2.35 1.47 -10.48
C GLY A 48 -3.21 1.02 -11.65
N PHE A 49 -3.40 1.86 -12.65
CA PHE A 49 -4.14 1.53 -13.88
C PHE A 49 -3.46 0.38 -14.65
N PHE A 50 -2.16 0.48 -14.92
CA PHE A 50 -1.42 -0.60 -15.59
C PHE A 50 -1.41 -1.90 -14.77
N TYR A 51 -1.29 -1.80 -13.46
CA TYR A 51 -1.35 -2.95 -12.56
C TYR A 51 -2.70 -3.67 -12.62
N THR A 52 -3.82 -2.94 -12.61
CA THR A 52 -5.17 -3.53 -12.71
C THR A 52 -5.47 -4.17 -14.06
N HIS A 53 -4.76 -3.76 -15.13
CA HIS A 53 -4.88 -4.39 -16.45
C HIS A 53 -3.91 -5.54 -16.66
N TYR A 54 -2.85 -5.60 -15.86
CA TYR A 54 -1.88 -6.70 -15.92
C TYR A 54 -2.33 -7.96 -15.20
N ILE A 55 -3.06 -7.80 -14.08
CA ILE A 55 -3.55 -8.93 -13.29
C ILE A 55 -4.76 -9.54 -13.98
N ASN A 56 -4.74 -10.87 -14.14
CA ASN A 56 -5.88 -11.60 -14.68
C ASN A 56 -7.08 -11.45 -13.75
N PRO A 57 -8.30 -11.24 -14.30
CA PRO A 57 -9.51 -11.18 -13.49
C PRO A 57 -9.77 -12.53 -12.83
N THR A 58 -10.21 -12.50 -11.58
CA THR A 58 -10.62 -13.69 -10.84
C THR A 58 -12.14 -13.71 -10.73
N PHE A 59 -12.73 -14.82 -11.12
CA PHE A 59 -14.18 -15.08 -11.05
C PHE A 59 -14.47 -16.03 -9.90
N LYS A 60 -15.72 -16.10 -9.49
CA LYS A 60 -16.22 -17.04 -8.49
C LYS A 60 -17.41 -17.80 -9.07
N SER A 61 -17.44 -19.10 -8.87
CA SER A 61 -18.60 -19.95 -9.09
C SER A 61 -19.06 -20.52 -7.76
N ASP A 62 -20.35 -20.60 -7.51
CA ASP A 62 -20.92 -21.17 -6.29
C ASP A 62 -22.08 -22.11 -6.58
N ALA A 63 -22.23 -23.09 -5.69
CA ALA A 63 -23.24 -24.14 -5.72
C ALA A 63 -23.75 -24.43 -4.31
N LEU A 64 -24.95 -24.96 -4.17
CA LEU A 64 -25.56 -25.35 -2.90
C LEU A 64 -25.99 -26.80 -2.93
N ILE A 65 -25.59 -27.55 -1.89
CA ILE A 65 -26.00 -28.93 -1.65
C ILE A 65 -26.68 -29.00 -0.29
N GLN A 66 -27.81 -29.70 -0.22
CA GLN A 66 -28.49 -30.01 1.02
C GLN A 66 -28.20 -31.46 1.41
N ILE A 67 -27.83 -31.66 2.65
CA ILE A 67 -27.70 -32.99 3.26
C ILE A 67 -29.02 -33.31 3.92
N GLU A 68 -29.74 -34.29 3.40
CA GLU A 68 -31.02 -34.75 4.00
C GLU A 68 -30.72 -35.66 5.17
N GLU A 69 -31.45 -35.44 6.29
CA GLU A 69 -31.38 -36.37 7.42
C GLU A 69 -32.15 -37.63 7.07
N ASN A 70 -31.46 -38.75 7.08
CA ASN A 70 -32.11 -40.05 6.86
C ASN A 70 -32.81 -40.52 8.13
N SER A 71 -34.00 -39.96 8.40
CA SER A 71 -34.81 -40.34 9.56
C SER A 71 -35.57 -41.66 9.36
N GLN A 72 -35.56 -42.30 8.18
CA GLN A 72 -36.45 -43.42 7.91
C GLN A 72 -35.79 -44.82 7.90
N GLY A 73 -34.46 -44.94 7.89
CA GLY A 73 -33.80 -46.25 7.72
C GLY A 73 -33.12 -46.81 8.99
N VAL A 74 -32.47 -45.99 9.75
CA VAL A 74 -31.60 -46.42 10.89
C VAL A 74 -32.22 -46.05 12.24
N ASP A 75 -32.96 -44.96 12.34
CA ASP A 75 -33.66 -44.57 13.57
C ASP A 75 -34.77 -45.52 13.96
N ALA A 76 -35.29 -46.35 13.04
CA ALA A 76 -36.26 -47.40 13.34
C ALA A 76 -35.65 -48.62 14.06
N LEU A 77 -34.31 -48.77 14.03
CA LEU A 77 -33.60 -49.90 14.67
C LEU A 77 -33.00 -49.52 16.03
N GLY A 78 -33.04 -48.27 16.44
CA GLY A 78 -32.46 -47.83 17.69
C GLY A 78 -32.53 -46.30 17.82
N ALA A 79 -33.74 -45.77 17.84
CA ALA A 79 -33.95 -44.41 18.36
C ALA A 79 -33.28 -44.31 19.71
N ASN A 80 -32.33 -43.42 19.89
CA ASN A 80 -31.63 -42.97 21.09
C ASN A 80 -30.17 -43.38 21.31
N ILE A 81 -29.42 -43.88 20.30
CA ILE A 81 -27.97 -44.02 20.47
C ILE A 81 -27.24 -42.74 20.03
N SER A 82 -27.76 -42.01 19.04
CA SER A 82 -27.17 -40.74 18.55
C SER A 82 -27.34 -39.56 19.52
N GLU A 83 -28.34 -39.58 20.38
CA GLU A 83 -28.55 -38.55 21.44
C GLU A 83 -27.63 -38.74 22.65
N LEU A 84 -26.92 -39.88 22.73
CA LEU A 84 -26.07 -40.25 23.89
C LEU A 84 -24.57 -39.91 23.70
N VAL A 85 -24.16 -39.50 22.51
CA VAL A 85 -22.76 -39.08 22.22
C VAL A 85 -22.75 -37.57 22.00
N GLY A 86 -22.39 -36.83 23.05
CA GLY A 86 -22.40 -35.38 23.11
C GLY A 86 -21.68 -34.67 22.01
N GLU A 87 -22.12 -33.39 21.75
CA GLU A 87 -21.63 -32.38 20.82
C GLU A 87 -21.22 -32.95 19.46
N GLU A 88 -22.20 -33.19 18.63
CA GLU A 88 -21.99 -33.47 17.21
C GLU A 88 -21.38 -32.27 16.50
N ALA A 89 -20.15 -32.44 15.99
CA ALA A 89 -19.75 -31.72 14.79
C ALA A 89 -20.89 -31.82 13.77
N SER A 90 -21.37 -30.72 13.22
CA SER A 90 -22.53 -30.75 12.34
C SER A 90 -22.27 -31.79 11.23
N LYS A 91 -23.25 -32.63 10.89
CA LYS A 91 -23.08 -33.61 9.78
C LYS A 91 -22.60 -32.92 8.51
N ALA A 92 -23.01 -31.66 8.29
CA ALA A 92 -22.57 -30.83 7.19
C ALA A 92 -21.07 -30.53 7.23
N GLU A 93 -20.47 -30.34 8.41
CA GLU A 93 -19.04 -30.09 8.56
C GLU A 93 -18.21 -31.35 8.20
N ALA A 94 -18.64 -32.51 8.65
CA ALA A 94 -18.01 -33.79 8.29
C ALA A 94 -18.11 -34.08 6.77
N GLU A 95 -19.27 -33.83 6.16
CA GLU A 95 -19.47 -33.99 4.72
C GLU A 95 -18.70 -32.91 3.91
N ALA A 96 -18.53 -31.69 4.43
CA ALA A 96 -17.69 -30.64 3.81
C ALA A 96 -16.22 -31.10 3.73
N GLU A 97 -15.69 -31.72 4.79
CA GLU A 97 -14.33 -32.31 4.75
C GLU A 97 -14.24 -33.50 3.79
N LEU A 98 -15.29 -34.26 3.65
CA LEU A 98 -15.34 -35.37 2.68
C LEU A 98 -15.30 -34.85 1.24
N ILE A 99 -16.01 -33.76 0.92
CA ILE A 99 -15.96 -33.11 -0.39
C ILE A 99 -14.55 -32.64 -0.72
N ARG A 100 -13.79 -32.15 0.26
CA ARG A 100 -12.38 -31.72 0.11
C ARG A 100 -11.41 -32.89 0.01
N SER A 101 -11.86 -34.10 0.26
CA SER A 101 -11.00 -35.26 0.26
C SER A 101 -10.51 -35.61 -1.15
N ARG A 102 -9.36 -36.28 -1.21
CA ARG A 102 -8.82 -36.78 -2.47
C ARG A 102 -9.76 -37.76 -3.17
N MET A 103 -10.56 -38.49 -2.40
CA MET A 103 -11.53 -39.43 -2.94
C MET A 103 -12.53 -38.81 -3.90
N ILE A 104 -12.88 -37.49 -3.65
CA ILE A 104 -13.78 -36.73 -4.52
C ILE A 104 -13.00 -35.96 -5.56
N LEU A 105 -11.85 -35.34 -5.17
CA LEU A 105 -11.15 -34.38 -6.01
C LEU A 105 -10.25 -35.06 -7.07
N GLU A 106 -9.56 -36.15 -6.76
CA GLU A 106 -8.67 -36.86 -7.73
C GLU A 106 -9.42 -37.35 -8.98
N PRO A 107 -10.59 -38.01 -8.87
CA PRO A 107 -11.36 -38.39 -10.07
C PRO A 107 -11.77 -37.21 -10.95
N VAL A 108 -12.03 -36.03 -10.35
CA VAL A 108 -12.39 -34.82 -11.10
C VAL A 108 -11.16 -34.27 -11.86
N VAL A 109 -9.97 -34.32 -11.24
CA VAL A 109 -8.72 -33.93 -11.92
C VAL A 109 -8.48 -34.81 -13.13
N ASP A 110 -8.59 -36.12 -12.99
CA ASP A 110 -8.39 -37.07 -14.08
C ASP A 110 -9.45 -36.91 -15.20
N MET A 111 -10.73 -36.77 -14.82
CA MET A 111 -11.84 -36.66 -15.79
C MET A 111 -11.77 -35.40 -16.62
N LEU A 112 -11.37 -34.26 -16.00
CA LEU A 112 -11.26 -32.99 -16.67
C LEU A 112 -9.83 -32.66 -17.15
N HIS A 113 -8.89 -33.61 -17.06
CA HIS A 113 -7.50 -33.39 -17.45
C HIS A 113 -6.87 -32.13 -16.86
N LEU A 114 -7.17 -31.81 -15.57
CA LEU A 114 -6.70 -30.60 -14.92
C LEU A 114 -5.21 -30.60 -14.63
N ASP A 115 -4.57 -31.76 -14.66
CA ASP A 115 -3.14 -31.97 -14.52
C ASP A 115 -2.33 -31.49 -15.73
N ILE A 116 -2.98 -31.30 -16.90
CA ILE A 116 -2.34 -30.80 -18.12
C ILE A 116 -2.40 -29.27 -18.16
N LYS A 117 -1.23 -28.63 -18.26
CA LYS A 117 -1.08 -27.18 -18.43
C LYS A 117 -0.47 -26.84 -19.77
N LEU A 118 -1.15 -25.97 -20.48
CA LEU A 118 -0.69 -25.39 -21.73
C LEU A 118 -0.24 -23.94 -21.47
N THR A 119 0.88 -23.54 -22.06
CA THR A 119 1.42 -22.16 -21.93
C THR A 119 1.87 -21.66 -23.29
N ASP A 120 1.45 -20.46 -23.65
CA ASP A 120 1.95 -19.76 -24.84
C ASP A 120 3.09 -18.81 -24.40
N PRO A 121 4.36 -19.11 -24.73
CA PRO A 121 5.49 -18.28 -24.35
C PRO A 121 5.59 -16.97 -25.14
N ASN A 122 4.82 -16.83 -26.23
CA ASN A 122 4.92 -15.70 -27.17
C ASN A 122 3.97 -14.54 -26.85
N ILE A 123 3.22 -14.63 -25.76
CA ILE A 123 2.29 -13.59 -25.37
C ILE A 123 3.05 -12.39 -24.80
N GLY A 124 3.07 -11.29 -25.60
CA GLY A 124 3.62 -10.01 -25.18
C GLY A 124 2.76 -9.31 -24.11
N TYR A 125 3.38 -8.37 -23.41
CA TYR A 125 2.70 -7.53 -22.42
C TYR A 125 1.48 -6.78 -22.98
N LEU A 126 1.60 -6.29 -24.22
CA LEU A 126 0.53 -5.56 -24.90
C LEU A 126 -0.62 -6.48 -25.33
N ASP A 127 -0.34 -7.72 -25.66
CA ASP A 127 -1.37 -8.68 -26.08
C ASP A 127 -2.34 -8.99 -24.93
N LYS A 128 -1.83 -9.06 -23.69
CA LYS A 128 -2.66 -9.25 -22.48
C LYS A 128 -3.59 -8.07 -22.20
N ILE A 129 -3.18 -6.84 -22.56
CA ILE A 129 -3.99 -5.63 -22.36
C ILE A 129 -5.07 -5.48 -23.42
N THR A 130 -4.82 -5.94 -24.65
CA THR A 130 -5.72 -5.70 -25.79
C THR A 130 -6.77 -6.79 -25.98
N ASN A 131 -6.56 -7.99 -25.42
CA ASN A 131 -7.45 -9.12 -25.62
C ASN A 131 -7.52 -10.05 -24.40
N ASP A 132 -8.58 -9.93 -23.62
CA ASP A 132 -8.82 -10.70 -22.38
C ASP A 132 -9.00 -12.22 -22.60
N ARG A 133 -9.22 -12.65 -23.86
CA ARG A 133 -9.45 -14.06 -24.20
C ARG A 133 -8.20 -14.80 -24.64
N ILE A 134 -7.09 -14.11 -24.82
CA ILE A 134 -5.81 -14.74 -25.15
C ILE A 134 -5.26 -15.44 -23.93
N ASN A 135 -4.72 -16.65 -24.12
CA ASN A 135 -4.17 -17.50 -23.07
C ASN A 135 -5.21 -18.03 -22.07
N THR A 136 -6.42 -18.28 -22.57
CA THR A 136 -7.46 -18.89 -21.75
C THR A 136 -7.46 -20.39 -22.01
N GLN A 137 -7.02 -21.16 -21.03
CA GLN A 137 -7.08 -22.62 -21.07
C GLN A 137 -8.46 -23.09 -20.59
N LEU A 138 -9.02 -24.08 -21.29
CA LEU A 138 -10.25 -24.79 -20.93
C LEU A 138 -9.98 -26.29 -20.94
N ASN A 139 -10.21 -26.93 -19.81
CA ASN A 139 -10.09 -28.36 -19.63
C ASN A 139 -11.50 -28.96 -19.55
N THR A 140 -11.74 -29.98 -20.35
CA THR A 140 -13.02 -30.68 -20.46
C THR A 140 -12.78 -32.21 -20.49
N ASN A 141 -13.85 -32.96 -20.45
CA ASN A 141 -13.76 -34.46 -20.59
C ASN A 141 -13.16 -34.91 -21.92
N ASP A 142 -13.23 -34.04 -22.95
CA ASP A 142 -12.70 -34.36 -24.30
C ASP A 142 -11.24 -33.95 -24.48
N GLY A 143 -10.63 -33.35 -23.44
CA GLY A 143 -9.25 -32.88 -23.46
C GLY A 143 -9.08 -31.43 -23.08
N VAL A 144 -7.94 -30.85 -23.44
CA VAL A 144 -7.51 -29.51 -23.06
C VAL A 144 -7.40 -28.61 -24.28
N SER A 145 -7.97 -27.44 -24.21
CA SER A 145 -7.86 -26.41 -25.26
C SER A 145 -7.22 -25.13 -24.70
N LEU A 146 -6.38 -24.48 -25.53
CA LEU A 146 -5.78 -23.18 -25.23
C LEU A 146 -6.08 -22.22 -26.38
N SER A 147 -6.69 -21.08 -26.05
CA SER A 147 -6.92 -19.99 -27.00
C SER A 147 -5.65 -19.14 -27.09
N THR A 148 -4.97 -19.16 -28.23
CA THR A 148 -3.79 -18.34 -28.52
C THR A 148 -4.14 -17.17 -29.43
N LYS A 149 -3.19 -16.28 -29.70
CA LYS A 149 -3.38 -15.15 -30.62
C LYS A 149 -3.69 -15.59 -32.05
N ASN A 150 -3.15 -16.74 -32.45
CA ASN A 150 -3.10 -17.20 -33.85
C ASN A 150 -4.02 -18.41 -34.09
N GLY A 151 -4.78 -18.85 -33.09
CA GLY A 151 -5.70 -19.99 -33.20
C GLY A 151 -5.90 -20.74 -31.89
N ILE A 152 -6.49 -21.91 -31.99
CA ILE A 152 -6.75 -22.78 -30.85
C ILE A 152 -5.77 -23.95 -30.89
N VAL A 153 -5.20 -24.29 -29.74
CA VAL A 153 -4.49 -25.55 -29.52
C VAL A 153 -5.47 -26.51 -28.86
N GLN A 154 -5.66 -27.73 -29.40
CA GLN A 154 -6.51 -28.74 -28.77
C GLN A 154 -5.75 -30.08 -28.67
N ILE A 155 -5.70 -30.58 -27.46
CA ILE A 155 -5.05 -31.83 -27.09
C ILE A 155 -6.06 -32.70 -26.36
N ASN A 156 -6.39 -33.85 -26.92
CA ASN A 156 -7.37 -34.75 -26.35
C ASN A 156 -6.77 -35.67 -25.30
N GLN A 157 -5.48 -35.99 -25.42
CA GLN A 157 -4.78 -36.86 -24.49
C GLN A 157 -3.32 -36.41 -24.36
N PHE A 158 -2.80 -36.39 -23.15
CA PHE A 158 -1.38 -36.25 -22.88
C PHE A 158 -1.04 -36.94 -21.57
N ASP A 159 -0.48 -38.17 -21.68
CA ASP A 159 -0.09 -38.98 -20.55
C ASP A 159 1.39 -39.29 -20.66
N VAL A 160 2.14 -38.96 -19.63
CA VAL A 160 3.58 -39.19 -19.60
C VAL A 160 3.97 -40.12 -18.44
N SER A 161 5.06 -40.86 -18.62
CA SER A 161 5.62 -41.67 -17.54
C SER A 161 6.02 -40.81 -16.34
N PRO A 162 6.08 -41.38 -15.11
CA PRO A 162 6.35 -40.59 -13.88
C PRO A 162 7.65 -39.78 -13.93
N ALA A 163 8.63 -40.18 -14.71
CA ALA A 163 9.90 -39.47 -14.86
C ALA A 163 9.79 -38.19 -15.69
N TYR A 164 8.73 -38.02 -16.47
CA TYR A 164 8.44 -36.80 -17.24
C TYR A 164 7.44 -35.88 -16.58
N LEU A 165 6.83 -36.26 -15.45
CA LEU A 165 5.92 -35.39 -14.72
C LEU A 165 6.61 -34.08 -14.28
N ASN A 166 5.88 -32.98 -14.39
CA ASN A 166 6.36 -31.62 -14.13
C ASN A 166 7.48 -31.13 -15.08
N GLN A 167 7.81 -31.88 -16.14
CA GLN A 167 8.72 -31.41 -17.19
C GLN A 167 7.92 -30.68 -18.28
N SER A 168 8.47 -29.58 -18.78
CA SER A 168 7.87 -28.84 -19.87
C SER A 168 8.34 -29.36 -21.20
N PHE A 169 7.40 -29.70 -22.04
CA PHE A 169 7.61 -30.02 -23.45
C PHE A 169 7.21 -28.85 -24.31
N THR A 170 7.80 -28.72 -25.48
CA THR A 170 7.41 -27.75 -26.50
C THR A 170 6.69 -28.49 -27.64
N LEU A 171 5.49 -28.03 -27.94
CA LEU A 171 4.67 -28.53 -29.04
C LEU A 171 4.66 -27.49 -30.16
N SER A 172 5.10 -27.86 -31.36
CA SER A 172 5.12 -27.00 -32.54
C SER A 172 4.53 -27.69 -33.76
N GLN A 173 3.99 -26.88 -34.67
CA GLN A 173 3.49 -27.42 -35.94
C GLN A 173 4.63 -27.75 -36.88
N SER A 174 4.49 -28.87 -37.64
CA SER A 174 5.39 -29.27 -38.70
C SER A 174 4.62 -29.43 -40.01
N ASP A 175 5.29 -29.48 -41.16
CA ASP A 175 4.69 -29.66 -42.48
C ASP A 175 3.78 -30.85 -42.58
N THR A 176 4.01 -31.91 -41.78
CA THR A 176 3.28 -33.18 -41.81
C THR A 176 2.46 -33.45 -40.52
N GLY A 177 2.39 -32.52 -39.59
CA GLY A 177 1.69 -32.73 -38.34
C GLY A 177 2.28 -31.86 -37.20
N PHE A 178 2.75 -32.47 -36.12
CA PHE A 178 3.35 -31.80 -34.99
C PHE A 178 4.71 -32.37 -34.58
N VAL A 179 5.50 -31.56 -33.90
CA VAL A 179 6.73 -31.98 -33.21
C VAL A 179 6.57 -31.66 -31.72
N LEU A 180 6.74 -32.68 -30.89
CA LEU A 180 6.84 -32.58 -29.45
C LEU A 180 8.29 -32.70 -29.02
N SER A 181 8.88 -31.72 -28.34
CA SER A 181 10.28 -31.73 -27.94
C SER A 181 10.43 -31.46 -26.44
N ASN A 182 11.31 -32.20 -25.78
CA ASN A 182 11.72 -31.92 -24.40
C ASN A 182 13.14 -31.29 -24.31
N GLY A 183 13.71 -30.93 -25.47
CA GLY A 183 15.07 -30.40 -25.58
C GLY A 183 16.15 -31.48 -25.68
N LEU A 184 15.80 -32.76 -25.45
CA LEU A 184 16.70 -33.93 -25.63
C LEU A 184 16.22 -34.82 -26.79
N ASP A 185 14.90 -35.05 -26.84
CA ASP A 185 14.25 -35.88 -27.84
C ASP A 185 13.20 -35.07 -28.60
N ASP A 186 13.08 -35.32 -29.91
CA ASP A 186 12.06 -34.77 -30.79
C ASP A 186 11.14 -35.89 -31.31
N PHE A 187 9.86 -35.80 -30.96
CA PHE A 187 8.83 -36.74 -31.36
C PHE A 187 7.93 -36.14 -32.43
N LYS A 188 7.75 -36.80 -33.55
CA LYS A 188 6.92 -36.35 -34.67
C LYS A 188 5.65 -37.16 -34.78
N GLY A 189 4.49 -36.47 -34.79
CA GLY A 189 3.18 -37.11 -34.92
C GLY A 189 2.29 -36.39 -35.93
N GLN A 190 1.19 -37.07 -36.30
CA GLN A 190 0.14 -36.49 -37.18
C GLN A 190 -1.02 -35.96 -36.34
N LEU A 191 -1.65 -34.90 -36.81
CA LEU A 191 -2.83 -34.33 -36.14
C LEU A 191 -4.02 -35.31 -36.23
N GLY A 192 -4.81 -35.37 -35.18
CA GLY A 192 -6.02 -36.16 -35.09
C GLY A 192 -5.80 -37.66 -34.86
N GLN A 193 -4.56 -38.11 -34.67
CA GLN A 193 -4.23 -39.55 -34.41
C GLN A 193 -3.55 -39.69 -33.05
N PRO A 194 -3.87 -40.77 -32.29
CA PRO A 194 -3.15 -41.09 -31.06
C PRO A 194 -1.74 -41.57 -31.39
N HIS A 195 -0.75 -41.06 -30.71
CA HIS A 195 0.66 -41.43 -30.83
C HIS A 195 1.24 -41.87 -29.51
N GLN A 196 1.97 -42.96 -29.50
CA GLN A 196 2.76 -43.45 -28.39
C GLN A 196 4.25 -43.35 -28.74
N PHE A 197 4.99 -42.58 -27.98
CA PHE A 197 6.42 -42.38 -28.16
C PHE A 197 7.19 -43.01 -27.00
N ASN A 198 8.34 -43.59 -27.32
CA ASN A 198 9.29 -44.09 -26.33
C ASN A 198 10.48 -43.13 -26.26
N GLY A 199 10.53 -42.30 -25.24
CA GLY A 199 11.66 -41.40 -24.96
C GLY A 199 12.67 -42.05 -24.01
N VAL A 200 13.75 -41.33 -23.74
CA VAL A 200 14.83 -41.75 -22.82
C VAL A 200 14.31 -42.05 -21.39
N ASN A 201 13.32 -41.31 -20.92
CA ASN A 201 12.78 -41.41 -19.55
C ASN A 201 11.41 -42.13 -19.48
N GLY A 202 10.97 -42.78 -20.56
CA GLY A 202 9.75 -43.58 -20.60
C GLY A 202 8.78 -43.20 -21.71
N GLU A 203 7.56 -43.69 -21.60
CA GLU A 203 6.51 -43.54 -22.60
C GLU A 203 5.79 -42.21 -22.52
N ILE A 204 5.37 -41.70 -23.66
CA ILE A 204 4.56 -40.47 -23.84
C ILE A 204 3.42 -40.82 -24.78
N ASN A 205 2.19 -40.69 -24.31
CA ASN A 205 0.97 -40.86 -25.11
C ASN A 205 0.37 -39.48 -25.36
N ILE A 206 0.20 -39.08 -26.61
CA ILE A 206 -0.35 -37.78 -26.98
C ILE A 206 -1.28 -37.91 -28.19
N THR A 207 -2.38 -37.13 -28.09
CA THR A 207 -3.31 -36.95 -29.21
C THR A 207 -3.55 -35.46 -29.39
N VAL A 208 -3.01 -34.88 -30.44
CA VAL A 208 -3.16 -33.43 -30.77
C VAL A 208 -4.17 -33.31 -31.92
N THR A 209 -5.24 -32.60 -31.72
CA THR A 209 -6.32 -32.46 -32.71
C THR A 209 -6.16 -31.18 -33.53
N GLU A 210 -5.78 -30.06 -32.88
CA GLU A 210 -5.65 -28.79 -33.56
C GLU A 210 -4.41 -28.01 -33.04
N LEU A 211 -3.69 -27.37 -33.97
CA LEU A 211 -2.57 -26.46 -33.68
C LEU A 211 -2.63 -25.24 -34.60
N PRO A 212 -2.22 -24.04 -34.13
CA PRO A 212 -2.10 -22.84 -34.95
C PRO A 212 -1.11 -23.03 -36.10
N ALA A 213 -1.44 -22.50 -37.27
CA ALA A 213 -0.67 -22.70 -38.52
C ALA A 213 0.67 -21.92 -38.57
N ASP A 214 1.00 -21.12 -37.58
CA ASP A 214 2.16 -20.24 -37.58
C ASP A 214 3.46 -20.83 -37.00
N GLY A 215 3.39 -22.13 -36.59
CA GLY A 215 4.57 -22.88 -36.11
C GLY A 215 5.15 -22.40 -34.76
N TYR A 216 4.50 -21.50 -34.05
CA TYR A 216 4.99 -21.08 -32.73
C TYR A 216 4.91 -22.19 -31.69
N PRO A 217 6.01 -22.40 -30.92
CA PRO A 217 6.03 -23.44 -29.91
C PRO A 217 5.12 -23.12 -28.74
N ILE A 218 4.27 -24.08 -28.35
CA ILE A 218 3.42 -24.04 -27.17
C ILE A 218 4.01 -24.95 -26.10
N GLY A 219 4.14 -24.46 -24.88
CA GLY A 219 4.56 -25.28 -23.75
C GLY A 219 3.43 -26.19 -23.28
N ILE A 220 3.71 -27.49 -23.08
CA ILE A 220 2.81 -28.46 -22.46
C ILE A 220 3.51 -29.13 -21.28
N THR A 221 2.82 -29.24 -20.18
CA THR A 221 3.36 -29.88 -18.95
C THR A 221 2.25 -30.69 -18.29
N GLN A 222 2.52 -31.95 -17.97
CA GLN A 222 1.66 -32.73 -17.08
C GLN A 222 2.17 -32.61 -15.65
N GLN A 223 1.31 -32.13 -14.76
CA GLN A 223 1.61 -32.02 -13.33
C GLN A 223 1.30 -33.33 -12.61
N THR A 224 1.88 -33.54 -11.43
CA THR A 224 1.48 -34.68 -10.62
C THR A 224 0.04 -34.50 -10.13
N LEU A 225 -0.72 -35.60 -10.08
CA LEU A 225 -2.11 -35.63 -9.58
C LEU A 225 -2.22 -34.94 -8.22
N LYS A 226 -1.27 -35.20 -7.32
CA LYS A 226 -1.22 -34.60 -6.00
C LYS A 226 -1.12 -33.07 -6.07
N THR A 227 -0.20 -32.52 -6.87
CA THR A 227 -0.01 -31.06 -6.98
C THR A 227 -1.26 -30.38 -7.51
N THR A 228 -1.90 -30.99 -8.50
CA THR A 228 -3.12 -30.43 -9.09
C THR A 228 -4.30 -30.51 -8.12
N THR A 229 -4.47 -31.64 -7.41
CA THR A 229 -5.50 -31.80 -6.39
C THR A 229 -5.32 -30.82 -5.24
N ASP A 230 -4.10 -30.61 -4.75
CA ASP A 230 -3.79 -29.65 -3.69
C ASP A 230 -4.08 -28.19 -4.16
N ALA A 231 -3.77 -27.87 -5.42
CA ALA A 231 -4.10 -26.57 -6.02
C ALA A 231 -5.61 -26.37 -6.15
N MET A 232 -6.34 -27.40 -6.60
CA MET A 232 -7.79 -27.38 -6.71
C MET A 232 -8.45 -27.21 -5.33
N ASN A 233 -7.98 -27.94 -4.32
CA ASN A 233 -8.47 -27.81 -2.95
C ASN A 233 -8.25 -26.41 -2.37
N SER A 234 -7.13 -25.76 -2.71
CA SER A 234 -6.85 -24.38 -2.30
C SER A 234 -7.78 -23.35 -2.96
N ALA A 235 -8.27 -23.64 -4.16
CA ALA A 235 -9.22 -22.79 -4.89
C ALA A 235 -10.68 -23.05 -4.50
N LEU A 236 -10.96 -24.17 -3.81
CA LEU A 236 -12.27 -24.62 -3.38
C LEU A 236 -12.52 -24.21 -1.91
N SER A 237 -13.60 -23.48 -1.64
CA SER A 237 -14.14 -23.25 -0.31
C SER A 237 -15.42 -24.06 -0.16
N VAL A 238 -15.53 -24.84 0.93
CA VAL A 238 -16.68 -25.63 1.28
C VAL A 238 -17.05 -25.30 2.72
N GLU A 239 -18.21 -24.72 2.91
CA GLU A 239 -18.66 -24.21 4.21
C GLU A 239 -20.16 -24.46 4.40
N GLU A 240 -20.60 -24.71 5.64
CA GLU A 240 -22.02 -24.77 5.96
C GLU A 240 -22.63 -23.38 5.86
N LYS A 241 -23.73 -23.24 5.11
CA LYS A 241 -24.44 -21.96 4.94
C LYS A 241 -25.45 -21.73 6.06
N GLY A 242 -25.01 -21.05 7.11
CA GLY A 242 -25.82 -20.82 8.31
C GLY A 242 -25.45 -21.80 9.42
N ASP A 243 -26.11 -21.68 10.57
CA ASP A 243 -25.82 -22.52 11.72
C ASP A 243 -26.77 -23.70 11.73
N LYS A 244 -26.28 -24.94 11.64
CA LYS A 244 -27.02 -26.21 11.67
C LYS A 244 -28.16 -26.30 10.61
N THR A 245 -27.91 -25.77 9.42
CA THR A 245 -28.91 -25.81 8.33
C THR A 245 -28.81 -27.06 7.48
N ASN A 246 -27.76 -27.86 7.62
CA ASN A 246 -27.42 -28.97 6.74
C ASN A 246 -27.30 -28.58 5.24
N ILE A 247 -27.05 -27.29 4.96
CA ILE A 247 -26.81 -26.78 3.61
C ILE A 247 -25.34 -26.46 3.47
N ILE A 248 -24.67 -27.10 2.53
CA ILE A 248 -23.27 -26.85 2.21
C ILE A 248 -23.19 -25.91 1.02
N GLN A 249 -22.49 -24.79 1.17
CA GLN A 249 -22.10 -23.91 0.08
C GLN A 249 -20.71 -24.28 -0.39
N LEU A 250 -20.63 -24.65 -1.67
CA LEU A 250 -19.35 -24.81 -2.36
C LEU A 250 -19.08 -23.56 -3.16
N SER A 251 -17.86 -23.06 -3.13
CA SER A 251 -17.45 -21.97 -4.00
C SER A 251 -16.04 -22.19 -4.53
N MET A 252 -15.82 -21.89 -5.81
CA MET A 252 -14.53 -22.03 -6.46
C MET A 252 -14.13 -20.74 -7.13
N THR A 253 -12.87 -20.34 -6.98
CA THR A 253 -12.32 -19.13 -7.59
C THR A 253 -11.27 -19.49 -8.64
N GLY A 254 -11.23 -18.71 -9.74
CA GLY A 254 -10.25 -18.91 -10.80
C GLY A 254 -10.33 -17.84 -11.88
N THR A 255 -9.39 -17.91 -12.83
CA THR A 255 -9.27 -16.91 -13.90
C THR A 255 -10.14 -17.20 -15.12
N ASN A 256 -10.59 -18.43 -15.29
CA ASN A 256 -11.49 -18.83 -16.36
C ASN A 256 -12.85 -19.20 -15.79
N GLN A 257 -13.85 -18.38 -16.10
CA GLN A 257 -15.24 -18.52 -15.63
C GLN A 257 -15.87 -19.88 -16.01
N GLN A 258 -15.66 -20.32 -17.24
CA GLN A 258 -16.20 -21.59 -17.71
C GLN A 258 -15.52 -22.77 -17.02
N GLN A 259 -14.18 -22.71 -16.85
CA GLN A 259 -13.41 -23.77 -16.19
C GLN A 259 -13.85 -23.99 -14.73
N ILE A 260 -13.97 -22.90 -13.94
CA ILE A 260 -14.38 -23.05 -12.53
C ILE A 260 -15.80 -23.58 -12.40
N THR A 261 -16.70 -23.20 -13.32
CA THR A 261 -18.08 -23.68 -13.30
C THR A 261 -18.15 -25.17 -13.64
N THR A 262 -17.46 -25.60 -14.69
CA THR A 262 -17.41 -27.03 -15.10
C THR A 262 -16.73 -27.87 -14.02
N THR A 263 -15.62 -27.39 -13.44
CA THR A 263 -14.92 -28.11 -12.37
C THR A 263 -15.79 -28.25 -11.12
N LEU A 264 -16.47 -27.17 -10.72
CA LEU A 264 -17.35 -27.20 -9.56
C LEU A 264 -18.57 -28.11 -9.79
N ASP A 265 -19.15 -28.11 -11.00
CA ASP A 265 -20.25 -29.03 -11.34
C ASP A 265 -19.80 -30.49 -11.27
N GLN A 266 -18.59 -30.77 -11.75
CA GLN A 266 -18.04 -32.13 -11.69
C GLN A 266 -17.72 -32.56 -10.24
N ILE A 267 -17.25 -31.64 -9.38
CA ILE A 267 -17.04 -31.92 -7.94
C ILE A 267 -18.38 -32.26 -7.29
N VAL A 268 -19.41 -31.43 -7.53
CA VAL A 268 -20.76 -31.65 -7.01
C VAL A 268 -21.30 -32.99 -7.45
N GLN A 269 -21.17 -33.32 -8.74
CA GLN A 269 -21.65 -34.57 -9.29
C GLN A 269 -20.87 -35.76 -8.70
N SER A 270 -19.54 -35.70 -8.65
CA SER A 270 -18.70 -36.77 -8.06
C SER A 270 -19.05 -37.03 -6.59
N TYR A 271 -19.34 -35.95 -5.83
CA TYR A 271 -19.80 -36.12 -4.45
C TYR A 271 -21.18 -36.78 -4.34
N ILE A 272 -22.15 -36.39 -5.18
CA ILE A 272 -23.48 -37.00 -5.21
C ILE A 272 -23.39 -38.48 -5.56
N ASP A 273 -22.63 -38.83 -6.59
CA ASP A 273 -22.45 -40.22 -7.04
C ASP A 273 -21.78 -41.06 -5.94
N GLN A 274 -20.77 -40.52 -5.26
CA GLN A 274 -20.11 -41.20 -4.15
C GLN A 274 -21.04 -41.37 -2.92
N ASN A 275 -21.82 -40.33 -2.59
CA ASN A 275 -22.79 -40.38 -1.50
C ASN A 275 -23.87 -41.42 -1.77
N GLN A 276 -24.38 -41.49 -3.01
CA GLN A 276 -25.34 -42.48 -3.44
C GLN A 276 -24.75 -43.91 -3.39
N SER A 277 -23.52 -44.08 -3.88
CA SER A 277 -22.83 -45.38 -3.87
C SER A 277 -22.62 -45.89 -2.44
N ARG A 278 -22.16 -45.00 -1.53
CA ARG A 278 -21.98 -45.31 -0.10
C ARG A 278 -23.29 -45.76 0.56
N GLY A 279 -24.38 -44.99 0.37
CA GLY A 279 -25.68 -45.32 0.90
C GLY A 279 -26.23 -46.67 0.34
N THR A 280 -26.04 -46.94 -0.94
CA THR A 280 -26.44 -48.16 -1.58
C THR A 280 -25.62 -49.36 -1.06
N GLU A 281 -24.31 -49.23 -0.87
CA GLU A 281 -23.44 -50.28 -0.36
C GLU A 281 -23.81 -50.64 1.09
N GLU A 282 -24.02 -49.67 1.97
CA GLU A 282 -24.41 -49.87 3.35
C GLU A 282 -25.75 -50.57 3.46
N THR A 283 -26.76 -50.08 2.72
CA THR A 283 -28.08 -50.71 2.65
C THR A 283 -28.00 -52.15 2.14
N THR A 284 -27.17 -52.40 1.10
CA THR A 284 -26.99 -53.73 0.53
C THR A 284 -26.33 -54.68 1.53
N LYS A 285 -25.30 -54.25 2.29
CA LYS A 285 -24.66 -55.05 3.34
C LYS A 285 -25.65 -55.39 4.46
N THR A 286 -26.45 -54.41 4.88
CA THR A 286 -27.47 -54.62 5.91
C THR A 286 -28.55 -55.60 5.44
N LEU A 287 -29.03 -55.48 4.20
CA LEU A 287 -30.00 -56.41 3.63
C LEU A 287 -29.42 -57.81 3.54
N ALA A 288 -28.18 -57.99 3.08
CA ALA A 288 -27.51 -59.29 2.99
C ALA A 288 -27.37 -59.95 4.38
N PHE A 289 -27.04 -59.16 5.41
CA PHE A 289 -27.03 -59.64 6.80
C PHE A 289 -28.42 -60.14 7.24
N MET A 290 -29.48 -59.30 7.04
CA MET A 290 -30.83 -59.67 7.39
C MET A 290 -31.32 -60.94 6.62
N GLU A 291 -30.95 -61.06 5.33
CA GLU A 291 -31.29 -62.19 4.48
C GLU A 291 -30.71 -63.51 5.00
N THR A 292 -29.56 -63.47 5.67
CA THR A 292 -28.96 -64.63 6.33
C THR A 292 -29.57 -64.92 7.71
N GLN A 293 -30.07 -63.88 8.44
CA GLN A 293 -30.61 -64.01 9.80
C GLN A 293 -32.09 -64.44 9.81
N ILE A 294 -32.89 -63.98 8.84
CA ILE A 294 -34.35 -64.24 8.78
C ILE A 294 -34.66 -65.75 8.75
N PRO A 295 -33.98 -66.59 7.88
CA PRO A 295 -34.20 -68.03 7.87
C PRO A 295 -33.88 -68.70 9.23
N ALA A 296 -32.76 -68.30 9.87
CA ALA A 296 -32.35 -68.83 11.16
C ALA A 296 -33.35 -68.51 12.30
N LEU A 297 -33.87 -67.28 12.26
CA LEU A 297 -34.91 -66.85 13.23
C LEU A 297 -36.26 -67.57 12.95
N LYS A 298 -36.58 -67.81 11.68
CA LYS A 298 -37.76 -68.57 11.30
C LYS A 298 -37.67 -70.00 11.80
N GLU A 299 -36.54 -70.69 11.58
CA GLU A 299 -36.28 -72.03 12.08
C GLU A 299 -36.40 -72.07 13.62
N LYS A 300 -35.88 -71.07 14.29
CA LYS A 300 -35.98 -70.95 15.75
C LYS A 300 -37.44 -70.76 16.23
N LEU A 301 -38.21 -69.95 15.50
CA LEU A 301 -39.65 -69.76 15.73
C LEU A 301 -40.41 -71.08 15.49
N ASP A 302 -40.20 -71.69 14.32
CA ASP A 302 -40.87 -72.94 13.98
C ASP A 302 -40.56 -74.05 15.01
N THR A 303 -39.34 -74.10 15.54
CA THR A 303 -38.91 -75.01 16.60
C THR A 303 -39.62 -74.73 17.91
N SER A 304 -39.69 -73.46 18.33
CA SER A 304 -40.39 -73.05 19.58
C SER A 304 -41.90 -73.33 19.45
N GLU A 305 -42.49 -73.04 18.28
CA GLU A 305 -43.91 -73.36 18.03
C GLU A 305 -44.19 -74.84 18.04
N ALA A 306 -43.32 -75.64 17.46
CA ALA A 306 -43.47 -77.10 17.52
C ALA A 306 -43.38 -77.64 18.91
N GLN A 307 -42.40 -77.19 19.72
CA GLN A 307 -42.27 -77.56 21.14
C GLN A 307 -43.46 -77.15 21.95
N PHE A 308 -43.97 -75.93 21.78
CA PHE A 308 -45.15 -75.43 22.45
C PHE A 308 -46.40 -76.22 22.05
N ASN A 309 -46.59 -76.55 20.78
CA ASN A 309 -47.73 -77.34 20.30
C ASN A 309 -47.67 -78.80 20.74
N GLU A 310 -46.51 -79.45 20.80
CA GLU A 310 -46.30 -80.80 21.34
C GLU A 310 -46.66 -80.85 22.83
N PHE A 311 -46.19 -79.86 23.58
CA PHE A 311 -46.53 -79.70 25.01
C PHE A 311 -48.02 -79.59 25.19
N ARG A 312 -48.74 -78.77 24.43
CA ARG A 312 -50.21 -78.60 24.47
C ARG A 312 -50.95 -79.91 24.12
N LYS A 313 -50.41 -80.69 23.15
CA LYS A 313 -50.96 -81.95 22.72
C LYS A 313 -50.82 -83.03 23.81
N LYS A 314 -49.70 -83.00 24.54
CA LYS A 314 -49.40 -84.00 25.61
C LYS A 314 -50.15 -83.77 26.86
N HIS A 315 -50.38 -82.53 27.27
CA HIS A 315 -50.96 -82.16 28.54
C HIS A 315 -52.44 -81.64 28.47
N GLY A 316 -53.02 -81.61 27.27
CA GLY A 316 -54.33 -81.06 27.01
C GLY A 316 -54.34 -79.51 27.03
N THR A 317 -55.51 -78.95 26.74
CA THR A 317 -55.69 -77.51 26.83
C THR A 317 -55.88 -77.15 28.30
N ILE A 318 -54.81 -76.87 29.00
CA ILE A 318 -54.82 -76.35 30.37
C ILE A 318 -55.27 -74.90 30.28
N ASP A 319 -56.40 -74.55 30.93
CA ASP A 319 -56.89 -73.18 31.05
C ASP A 319 -56.04 -72.42 32.08
N VAL A 320 -54.74 -72.30 31.73
CA VAL A 320 -53.78 -71.52 32.50
C VAL A 320 -53.87 -70.05 32.04
N GLY A 321 -54.86 -69.81 31.19
CA GLY A 321 -54.89 -68.67 30.25
C GLY A 321 -54.87 -67.29 30.86
N LYS A 322 -55.67 -66.95 31.83
CA LYS A 322 -55.78 -65.54 32.24
C LYS A 322 -54.79 -65.13 33.31
N GLU A 323 -54.45 -65.93 34.26
CA GLU A 323 -53.54 -65.55 35.34
C GLU A 323 -52.10 -65.55 34.89
N ALA A 324 -51.69 -66.52 34.06
CA ALA A 324 -50.37 -66.60 33.46
C ALA A 324 -50.14 -65.49 32.38
N GLU A 325 -51.14 -65.25 31.52
CA GLU A 325 -51.16 -64.15 30.58
C GLU A 325 -51.05 -62.80 31.27
N LEU A 326 -51.74 -62.60 32.35
CA LEU A 326 -51.63 -61.36 33.17
C LEU A 326 -50.23 -61.22 33.77
N LEU A 327 -49.66 -62.29 34.35
CA LEU A 327 -48.27 -62.29 34.86
C LEU A 327 -47.21 -62.03 33.80
N LEU A 328 -47.38 -62.60 32.60
CA LEU A 328 -46.49 -62.39 31.46
C LEU A 328 -46.57 -60.96 30.97
N ASN A 329 -47.75 -60.40 30.75
CA ASN A 329 -47.98 -59.04 30.38
C ASN A 329 -47.45 -58.03 31.39
N GLU A 330 -47.64 -58.35 32.71
CA GLU A 330 -47.09 -57.52 33.76
C GLU A 330 -45.59 -57.58 33.80
N LYS A 331 -44.96 -58.75 33.64
CA LYS A 331 -43.48 -58.91 33.51
C LYS A 331 -42.92 -58.13 32.33
N SER A 332 -43.53 -58.34 31.17
CA SER A 332 -43.08 -57.62 29.92
C SER A 332 -43.11 -56.10 30.09
N ARG A 333 -44.22 -55.56 30.68
CA ARG A 333 -44.36 -54.13 30.98
C ARG A 333 -43.31 -53.61 31.98
N ILE A 334 -42.98 -54.44 33.00
CA ILE A 334 -41.96 -54.09 33.97
C ILE A 334 -40.57 -54.15 33.36
N ASP A 335 -40.27 -55.16 32.50
CA ASP A 335 -39.01 -55.27 31.81
C ASP A 335 -38.78 -54.08 30.86
N GLU A 336 -39.82 -53.60 30.15
CA GLU A 336 -39.79 -52.38 29.36
C GLU A 336 -39.48 -51.16 30.22
N GLN A 337 -40.21 -50.94 31.32
CA GLN A 337 -39.97 -49.85 32.25
C GLN A 337 -38.55 -49.90 32.87
N LEU A 338 -38.05 -51.12 33.11
CA LEU A 338 -36.72 -51.32 33.69
C LEU A 338 -35.61 -50.96 32.69
N ASN A 339 -35.80 -51.32 31.44
CA ASN A 339 -34.88 -50.91 30.37
C ASN A 339 -34.87 -49.39 30.16
N ASP A 340 -36.02 -48.74 30.16
CA ASP A 340 -36.18 -47.31 30.06
C ASP A 340 -35.48 -46.57 31.21
N LEU A 341 -35.64 -47.05 32.43
CA LEU A 341 -34.97 -46.48 33.60
C LEU A 341 -33.47 -46.76 33.62
N LYS A 342 -33.02 -47.92 33.11
CA LYS A 342 -31.57 -48.20 32.94
C LYS A 342 -30.92 -47.26 31.93
N LEU A 343 -31.59 -46.96 30.81
CA LEU A 343 -31.14 -45.99 29.84
C LEU A 343 -31.05 -44.59 30.43
N LYS A 344 -32.12 -44.12 31.11
CA LYS A 344 -32.11 -42.83 31.80
C LYS A 344 -31.04 -42.74 32.89
N ARG A 345 -30.79 -43.85 33.64
CA ARG A 345 -29.69 -43.89 34.60
C ARG A 345 -28.35 -43.74 33.95
N ALA A 346 -28.10 -44.46 32.82
CA ALA A 346 -26.87 -44.39 32.11
C ALA A 346 -26.60 -42.96 31.61
N ASP A 347 -27.62 -42.30 31.08
CA ASP A 347 -27.54 -40.89 30.65
C ASP A 347 -27.20 -39.96 31.82
N LEU A 348 -27.94 -40.02 32.92
CA LEU A 348 -27.67 -39.17 34.07
C LEU A 348 -26.31 -39.43 34.74
N THR A 349 -25.79 -40.66 34.74
CA THR A 349 -24.45 -40.96 35.28
C THR A 349 -23.31 -40.44 34.43
N THR A 350 -23.56 -40.00 33.20
CA THR A 350 -22.58 -39.28 32.38
C THR A 350 -22.31 -37.87 32.89
N TYR A 351 -23.32 -37.22 33.44
CA TYR A 351 -23.24 -35.83 33.92
C TYR A 351 -23.23 -35.68 35.45
N TYR A 352 -23.72 -36.67 36.19
CA TYR A 352 -23.88 -36.60 37.64
C TYR A 352 -23.23 -37.79 38.33
N THR A 353 -22.76 -37.56 39.55
CA THR A 353 -22.24 -38.62 40.40
C THR A 353 -23.38 -39.52 40.94
N ASN A 354 -23.04 -40.75 41.35
CA ASN A 354 -24.03 -41.69 41.90
C ASN A 354 -24.78 -41.17 43.15
N GLU A 355 -24.28 -40.11 43.78
CA GLU A 355 -24.86 -39.48 44.97
C GLU A 355 -25.84 -38.35 44.62
N HIS A 356 -26.03 -38.04 43.35
CA HIS A 356 -26.95 -36.99 42.94
C HIS A 356 -28.41 -37.42 43.16
N PRO A 357 -29.28 -36.52 43.67
CA PRO A 357 -30.67 -36.86 44.02
C PRO A 357 -31.47 -37.54 42.91
N LEU A 358 -31.27 -37.12 41.63
CA LEU A 358 -31.94 -37.73 40.48
C LEU A 358 -31.46 -39.15 40.20
N VAL A 359 -30.15 -39.44 40.37
CA VAL A 359 -29.60 -40.77 40.19
C VAL A 359 -30.05 -41.70 41.32
N ILE A 360 -30.12 -41.21 42.56
CA ILE A 360 -30.67 -41.93 43.72
C ILE A 360 -32.13 -42.26 43.46
N GLN A 361 -32.95 -41.32 43.01
CA GLN A 361 -34.37 -41.55 42.71
C GLN A 361 -34.57 -42.66 41.68
N ILE A 362 -33.79 -42.67 40.58
CA ILE A 362 -33.86 -43.73 39.56
C ILE A 362 -33.40 -45.06 40.14
N ASN A 363 -32.35 -45.10 40.92
CA ASN A 363 -31.87 -46.30 41.56
C ASN A 363 -32.96 -46.93 42.50
N GLU A 364 -33.68 -46.09 43.24
CA GLU A 364 -34.80 -46.58 44.04
C GLU A 364 -35.97 -47.09 43.19
N GLN A 365 -36.31 -46.46 42.08
CA GLN A 365 -37.30 -46.97 41.13
C GLN A 365 -36.87 -48.31 40.52
N LEU A 366 -35.62 -48.45 40.09
CA LEU A 366 -35.03 -49.69 39.57
C LEU A 366 -35.10 -50.78 40.63
N LYS A 367 -34.82 -50.46 41.89
CA LYS A 367 -34.91 -51.41 43.01
C LYS A 367 -36.33 -51.88 43.23
N VAL A 368 -37.32 -50.98 43.19
CA VAL A 368 -38.72 -51.32 43.32
C VAL A 368 -39.19 -52.28 42.21
N LEU A 369 -38.84 -51.95 40.95
CA LEU A 369 -39.21 -52.77 39.81
C LEU A 369 -38.49 -54.13 39.83
N ASN A 370 -37.21 -54.20 40.21
CA ASN A 370 -36.48 -55.46 40.38
C ASN A 370 -37.13 -56.33 41.53
N SER A 371 -37.53 -55.66 42.60
CA SER A 371 -38.26 -56.37 43.66
C SER A 371 -39.61 -56.95 43.17
N ARG A 372 -40.29 -56.20 42.32
CA ARG A 372 -41.55 -56.62 41.72
C ARG A 372 -41.35 -57.77 40.70
N ILE A 373 -40.28 -57.76 39.90
CA ILE A 373 -39.88 -58.87 39.08
C ILE A 373 -39.53 -60.11 39.91
N GLY A 374 -38.84 -59.92 41.05
CA GLY A 374 -38.54 -60.99 42.00
C GLY A 374 -39.80 -61.59 42.61
N ALA A 375 -40.79 -60.75 42.91
CA ALA A 375 -42.11 -61.22 43.43
C ALA A 375 -42.89 -62.02 42.36
N ILE A 376 -42.90 -61.54 41.10
CA ILE A 376 -43.49 -62.27 39.97
C ILE A 376 -42.74 -63.59 39.78
N GLY A 377 -41.39 -63.58 39.80
CA GLY A 377 -40.53 -64.75 39.68
C GLY A 377 -40.84 -65.81 40.79
N SER A 378 -41.05 -65.33 42.04
CA SER A 378 -41.44 -66.24 43.15
C SER A 378 -42.85 -66.80 42.98
N THR A 379 -43.79 -65.98 42.47
CA THR A 379 -45.13 -66.44 42.14
C THR A 379 -45.13 -67.52 41.05
N VAL A 380 -44.34 -67.27 40.00
CA VAL A 380 -44.12 -68.23 38.90
C VAL A 380 -43.39 -69.48 39.36
N ALA A 381 -42.45 -69.38 40.31
CA ALA A 381 -41.75 -70.52 40.90
C ALA A 381 -42.67 -71.38 41.80
N GLY A 382 -43.72 -70.79 42.37
CA GLY A 382 -44.74 -71.50 43.14
C GLY A 382 -45.78 -72.24 42.31
N LEU A 383 -45.78 -72.01 40.95
CA LEU A 383 -46.75 -72.73 40.12
C LEU A 383 -46.31 -74.20 39.90
N PRO A 384 -47.26 -75.12 39.63
CA PRO A 384 -46.96 -76.46 39.25
C PRO A 384 -46.02 -76.57 38.08
N GLU A 385 -45.16 -77.57 38.04
CA GLU A 385 -44.12 -77.74 37.03
C GLU A 385 -44.66 -77.64 35.62
N ILE A 386 -45.81 -78.23 35.33
CA ILE A 386 -46.49 -78.19 34.04
C ILE A 386 -46.88 -76.73 33.64
N GLN A 387 -47.29 -75.91 34.58
CA GLN A 387 -47.68 -74.52 34.34
C GLN A 387 -46.48 -73.63 34.10
N ARG A 388 -45.37 -73.85 34.79
CA ARG A 388 -44.08 -73.17 34.53
C ARG A 388 -43.51 -73.47 33.17
N GLU A 389 -43.56 -74.76 32.76
CA GLU A 389 -43.07 -75.16 31.46
C GLU A 389 -43.95 -74.60 30.33
N PHE A 390 -45.24 -74.57 30.48
CA PHE A 390 -46.16 -73.89 29.56
C PHE A 390 -45.85 -72.40 29.40
N LEU A 391 -45.65 -71.66 30.51
CA LEU A 391 -45.32 -70.27 30.50
C LEU A 391 -43.98 -70.00 29.72
N LYS A 392 -42.96 -70.77 30.06
CA LYS A 392 -41.63 -70.64 29.37
C LYS A 392 -41.73 -70.88 27.88
N LEU A 393 -42.39 -71.95 27.44
CA LEU A 393 -42.55 -72.25 26.02
C LEU A 393 -43.44 -71.21 25.30
N SER A 394 -44.45 -70.66 25.98
CA SER A 394 -45.28 -69.59 25.43
C SER A 394 -44.49 -68.28 25.29
N GLU A 395 -43.69 -67.92 26.33
CA GLU A 395 -42.80 -66.75 26.30
C GLU A 395 -41.77 -66.88 25.20
N ASP A 396 -41.03 -67.99 25.08
CA ASP A 396 -40.02 -68.24 24.08
C ASP A 396 -40.63 -68.14 22.67
N THR A 397 -41.85 -68.67 22.47
CA THR A 397 -42.53 -68.59 21.15
C THR A 397 -42.97 -67.17 20.83
N ALA A 398 -43.49 -66.40 21.82
CA ALA A 398 -43.92 -65.00 21.64
C ALA A 398 -42.70 -64.11 21.27
N ILE A 399 -41.60 -64.25 22.00
CA ILE A 399 -40.37 -63.50 21.76
C ILE A 399 -39.81 -63.83 20.38
N ASN A 400 -39.65 -65.09 20.04
CA ASN A 400 -39.13 -65.50 18.73
C ASN A 400 -40.00 -64.99 17.57
N ARG A 401 -41.32 -64.97 17.74
CA ARG A 401 -42.27 -64.44 16.77
C ARG A 401 -42.12 -62.93 16.60
N GLU A 402 -41.99 -62.21 17.67
CA GLU A 402 -41.84 -60.72 17.64
C GLU A 402 -40.54 -60.31 16.99
N ILE A 403 -39.40 -60.98 17.34
CA ILE A 403 -38.11 -60.74 16.73
C ILE A 403 -38.16 -60.99 15.21
N TYR A 404 -38.77 -62.17 14.81
CA TYR A 404 -38.90 -62.51 13.41
C TYR A 404 -39.72 -61.51 12.60
N LEU A 405 -40.90 -61.12 13.14
CA LEU A 405 -41.78 -60.14 12.49
C LEU A 405 -41.13 -58.74 12.38
N THR A 406 -40.44 -58.32 13.45
CA THR A 406 -39.74 -57.05 13.47
C THR A 406 -38.61 -57.03 12.44
N LEU A 407 -37.78 -58.10 12.39
CA LEU A 407 -36.68 -58.15 11.44
C LEU A 407 -37.22 -58.24 10.00
N LEU A 408 -38.29 -59.00 9.74
CA LEU A 408 -38.95 -59.10 8.44
C LEU A 408 -39.51 -57.74 7.99
N LYS A 409 -40.17 -57.02 8.90
CA LYS A 409 -40.67 -55.66 8.63
C LYS A 409 -39.53 -54.72 8.26
N ASN A 410 -38.45 -54.73 9.03
CA ASN A 410 -37.28 -53.90 8.78
C ASN A 410 -36.59 -54.26 7.41
N TYR A 411 -36.52 -55.55 7.11
CA TYR A 411 -36.01 -56.06 5.82
C TYR A 411 -36.81 -55.53 4.61
N GLU A 412 -38.14 -55.60 4.68
CA GLU A 412 -39.02 -55.10 3.62
C GLU A 412 -38.94 -53.56 3.52
N GLN A 413 -38.82 -52.82 4.62
CA GLN A 413 -38.60 -51.40 4.62
C GLN A 413 -37.26 -51.01 3.94
N LEU A 414 -36.19 -51.66 4.33
CA LEU A 414 -34.87 -51.38 3.71
C LEU A 414 -34.83 -51.78 2.22
N LYS A 415 -35.55 -52.79 1.80
CA LYS A 415 -35.68 -53.18 0.41
C LYS A 415 -36.40 -52.11 -0.41
N ILE A 416 -37.41 -51.44 0.15
CA ILE A 416 -38.07 -50.30 -0.47
C ILE A 416 -37.13 -49.11 -0.59
N VAL A 417 -36.35 -48.81 0.46
CA VAL A 417 -35.33 -47.76 0.45
C VAL A 417 -34.27 -48.00 -0.64
N ARG A 418 -33.75 -49.24 -0.75
CA ARG A 418 -32.80 -49.59 -1.81
C ARG A 418 -33.41 -49.41 -3.19
N ALA A 419 -34.66 -49.81 -3.41
CA ALA A 419 -35.36 -49.64 -4.68
C ALA A 419 -35.60 -48.18 -5.07
N GLY A 420 -35.67 -47.29 -4.10
CA GLY A 420 -35.82 -45.83 -4.30
C GLY A 420 -34.53 -45.10 -4.72
N GLN A 421 -33.36 -45.74 -4.59
CA GLN A 421 -32.02 -45.20 -4.89
C GLN A 421 -31.83 -43.73 -4.46
N VAL A 422 -32.34 -43.32 -3.32
CA VAL A 422 -32.26 -41.96 -2.85
C VAL A 422 -30.97 -41.77 -2.06
N GLY A 423 -30.04 -40.98 -2.60
CA GLY A 423 -28.87 -40.52 -1.84
C GLY A 423 -29.27 -39.49 -0.80
N TYR A 424 -28.45 -39.32 0.25
CA TYR A 424 -28.70 -38.39 1.34
C TYR A 424 -28.32 -36.94 0.97
N ALA A 425 -27.78 -36.69 -0.23
CA ALA A 425 -27.38 -35.38 -0.69
C ALA A 425 -28.18 -34.97 -1.92
N ARG A 426 -28.70 -33.73 -1.89
CA ARG A 426 -29.48 -33.16 -2.98
C ARG A 426 -28.89 -31.84 -3.45
N ILE A 427 -28.76 -31.64 -4.76
CA ILE A 427 -28.38 -30.35 -5.33
C ILE A 427 -29.55 -29.39 -5.18
N LEU A 428 -29.33 -28.29 -4.42
CA LEU A 428 -30.28 -27.18 -4.33
C LEU A 428 -30.05 -26.18 -5.44
N ASP A 429 -28.79 -25.87 -5.72
CA ASP A 429 -28.41 -24.90 -6.75
C ASP A 429 -27.18 -25.41 -7.50
N ARG A 430 -27.28 -25.39 -8.83
CA ARG A 430 -26.18 -25.83 -9.71
C ARG A 430 -25.14 -24.73 -9.80
N PRO A 431 -23.86 -25.06 -10.06
CA PRO A 431 -22.80 -24.07 -10.20
C PRO A 431 -23.13 -22.99 -11.20
N THR A 432 -23.12 -21.77 -10.71
CA THR A 432 -23.27 -20.57 -11.53
C THR A 432 -22.12 -19.61 -11.23
N SER A 433 -21.56 -19.00 -12.27
CA SER A 433 -20.47 -18.03 -12.07
C SER A 433 -20.99 -16.61 -12.10
N THR A 434 -20.31 -15.74 -11.36
CA THR A 434 -20.56 -14.30 -11.40
C THR A 434 -20.16 -13.75 -12.77
N PHE A 435 -20.97 -12.86 -13.36
CA PHE A 435 -20.62 -12.19 -14.61
C PHE A 435 -19.42 -11.25 -14.45
N ASP A 436 -19.33 -10.59 -13.29
CA ASP A 436 -18.25 -9.65 -12.96
C ASP A 436 -17.14 -10.35 -12.18
N ALA A 437 -15.91 -9.96 -12.49
CA ALA A 437 -14.74 -10.43 -11.74
C ALA A 437 -14.80 -9.92 -10.29
N ILE A 438 -14.57 -10.83 -9.34
CA ILE A 438 -14.54 -10.49 -7.90
C ILE A 438 -13.22 -9.82 -7.49
N ALA A 439 -12.14 -10.07 -8.24
CA ALA A 439 -10.82 -9.47 -8.03
C ALA A 439 -10.11 -9.29 -9.39
N PRO A 440 -9.20 -8.29 -9.51
CA PRO A 440 -8.89 -7.28 -8.50
C PRO A 440 -9.98 -6.20 -8.40
N ASN A 441 -10.23 -5.70 -7.20
CA ASN A 441 -11.11 -4.55 -7.03
C ASN A 441 -10.42 -3.29 -7.57
N LYS A 442 -10.72 -2.93 -8.81
CA LYS A 442 -10.08 -1.83 -9.54
C LYS A 442 -10.14 -0.51 -8.76
N PHE A 443 -11.28 -0.24 -8.11
CA PHE A 443 -11.45 0.98 -7.33
C PHE A 443 -10.53 1.04 -6.10
N GLN A 444 -10.42 -0.05 -5.35
CA GLN A 444 -9.55 -0.10 -4.16
C GLN A 444 -8.07 0.04 -4.53
N ILE A 445 -7.62 -0.62 -5.61
CA ILE A 445 -6.24 -0.52 -6.09
C ILE A 445 -5.93 0.90 -6.56
N MET A 446 -6.82 1.53 -7.32
CA MET A 446 -6.63 2.91 -7.77
C MET A 446 -6.62 3.90 -6.60
N LEU A 447 -7.48 3.70 -5.60
CA LEU A 447 -7.49 4.53 -4.40
C LEU A 447 -6.19 4.37 -3.60
N LEU A 448 -5.71 3.13 -3.43
CA LEU A 448 -4.46 2.86 -2.74
C LEU A 448 -3.26 3.45 -3.50
N ALA A 449 -3.23 3.30 -4.83
CA ALA A 449 -2.18 3.83 -5.69
C ALA A 449 -2.14 5.38 -5.64
N LEU A 450 -3.31 6.04 -5.64
CA LEU A 450 -3.43 7.48 -5.44
C LEU A 450 -2.87 7.90 -4.08
N LEU A 451 -3.24 7.19 -3.01
CA LEU A 451 -2.78 7.49 -1.65
C LEU A 451 -1.26 7.36 -1.54
N VAL A 452 -0.69 6.24 -2.01
CA VAL A 452 0.76 6.02 -2.00
C VAL A 452 1.49 7.08 -2.83
N GLY A 453 1.00 7.40 -4.03
CA GLY A 453 1.55 8.45 -4.88
C GLY A 453 1.53 9.83 -4.19
N THR A 454 0.45 10.16 -3.51
CA THR A 454 0.31 11.42 -2.77
C THR A 454 1.28 11.49 -1.60
N VAL A 455 1.39 10.42 -0.79
CA VAL A 455 2.32 10.33 0.34
C VAL A 455 3.78 10.47 -0.11
N LEU A 456 4.16 9.80 -1.20
CA LEU A 456 5.50 9.92 -1.78
C LEU A 456 5.77 11.34 -2.29
N GLY A 457 4.76 11.98 -2.89
CA GLY A 457 4.84 13.38 -3.31
C GLY A 457 5.04 14.35 -2.16
N VAL A 458 4.31 14.19 -1.07
CA VAL A 458 4.47 14.96 0.17
C VAL A 458 5.88 14.76 0.75
N MET A 459 6.33 13.51 0.87
CA MET A 459 7.66 13.17 1.38
C MET A 459 8.78 13.83 0.55
N LEU A 460 8.66 13.79 -0.78
CA LEU A 460 9.63 14.39 -1.69
C LEU A 460 9.68 15.92 -1.54
N VAL A 461 8.53 16.58 -1.38
CA VAL A 461 8.44 18.04 -1.15
C VAL A 461 9.09 18.40 0.18
N LEU A 462 8.84 17.63 1.25
CA LEU A 462 9.43 17.86 2.57
C LEU A 462 10.96 17.66 2.55
N ILE A 463 11.44 16.58 1.94
CA ILE A 463 12.88 16.33 1.80
C ILE A 463 13.54 17.47 1.01
N ARG A 464 12.95 17.91 -0.11
CA ARG A 464 13.45 19.02 -0.90
C ARG A 464 13.50 20.32 -0.11
N ASN A 465 12.51 20.58 0.77
CA ASN A 465 12.48 21.76 1.64
C ASN A 465 13.55 21.68 2.73
N LEU A 466 13.81 20.49 3.29
CA LEU A 466 14.83 20.28 4.32
C LEU A 466 16.25 20.52 3.80
N ILE A 467 16.51 20.17 2.53
CA ILE A 467 17.81 20.34 1.87
C ILE A 467 18.07 21.82 1.52
N ARG A 468 17.01 22.65 1.39
CA ARG A 468 17.12 24.07 1.04
C ARG A 468 17.19 24.93 2.31
N ASN A 469 18.39 25.14 2.87
CA ASN A 469 18.65 26.14 3.91
C ASN A 469 18.71 27.54 3.30
N VAL A 470 17.56 28.19 3.09
CA VAL A 470 17.46 29.55 2.57
C VAL A 470 17.15 30.53 3.70
N VAL A 471 17.66 31.76 3.55
CA VAL A 471 17.46 32.84 4.47
C VAL A 471 15.97 33.21 4.60
N LYS A 472 15.39 33.04 5.80
CA LYS A 472 13.98 33.31 6.08
C LYS A 472 13.78 34.17 7.33
N ASP A 473 14.69 34.08 8.30
CA ASP A 473 14.57 34.75 9.60
C ASP A 473 15.76 35.67 9.85
N PRO A 474 15.53 37.00 10.09
CA PRO A 474 16.57 37.93 10.43
C PRO A 474 17.28 37.61 11.75
N GLU A 475 16.55 37.22 12.81
CA GLU A 475 17.12 36.92 14.13
C GLU A 475 18.01 35.68 14.09
N HIS A 476 17.57 34.61 13.38
CA HIS A 476 18.38 33.44 13.14
C HIS A 476 19.64 33.78 12.31
N LEU A 477 19.51 34.71 11.36
CA LEU A 477 20.62 35.15 10.53
C LEU A 477 21.67 35.91 11.37
N GLU A 478 21.23 36.83 12.24
CA GLU A 478 22.12 37.55 13.16
C GLU A 478 22.85 36.60 14.11
N SER A 479 22.13 35.67 14.73
CA SER A 479 22.74 34.70 15.66
C SER A 479 23.77 33.83 15.00
N LYS A 480 23.55 33.43 13.72
CA LYS A 480 24.43 32.56 12.97
C LYS A 480 25.66 33.28 12.39
N THR A 481 25.50 34.53 11.97
CA THR A 481 26.58 35.32 11.34
C THR A 481 27.35 36.18 12.31
N GLY A 482 26.74 36.54 13.43
CA GLY A 482 27.28 37.52 14.36
C GLY A 482 27.24 38.98 13.85
N ILE A 483 26.53 39.23 12.71
CA ILE A 483 26.42 40.54 12.07
C ILE A 483 24.97 41.00 12.13
N PRO A 484 24.72 42.26 12.55
CA PRO A 484 23.35 42.74 12.69
C PRO A 484 22.64 42.89 11.34
N VAL A 485 21.35 42.53 11.29
CA VAL A 485 20.48 42.83 10.15
C VAL A 485 19.96 44.24 10.31
N ILE A 486 20.63 45.22 9.67
CA ILE A 486 20.38 46.66 9.82
C ILE A 486 19.13 47.13 9.10
N ALA A 487 18.62 46.36 8.12
CA ALA A 487 17.37 46.71 7.46
C ALA A 487 16.73 45.44 6.86
N THR A 488 15.40 45.41 6.91
CA THR A 488 14.53 44.45 6.26
C THR A 488 13.64 45.17 5.24
N ILE A 489 13.80 44.88 3.94
CA ILE A 489 13.13 45.60 2.86
C ILE A 489 12.03 44.71 2.25
N PRO A 490 10.75 45.06 2.45
CA PRO A 490 9.65 44.36 1.88
C PRO A 490 9.65 44.42 0.34
N ARG A 491 9.04 43.42 -0.31
CA ARG A 491 8.81 43.46 -1.75
C ARG A 491 7.82 44.54 -2.12
N SER A 492 8.23 45.50 -2.97
CA SER A 492 7.28 46.48 -3.54
C SER A 492 6.38 45.81 -4.57
N THR A 493 5.07 45.84 -4.32
CA THR A 493 4.05 45.35 -5.25
C THR A 493 3.98 46.21 -6.51
N SER A 494 4.25 47.51 -6.39
CA SER A 494 4.27 48.47 -7.49
C SER A 494 5.41 48.16 -8.46
N ILE A 495 6.62 47.91 -7.96
CA ILE A 495 7.78 47.51 -8.79
C ILE A 495 7.59 46.12 -9.41
N SER A 496 7.00 45.19 -8.68
CA SER A 496 6.77 43.83 -9.22
C SER A 496 5.76 43.82 -10.37
N LYS A 497 4.81 44.73 -10.39
CA LYS A 497 3.88 44.92 -11.52
C LYS A 497 4.56 45.55 -12.74
N LEU A 498 5.51 46.47 -12.55
CA LEU A 498 6.28 47.09 -13.62
C LEU A 498 7.27 46.13 -14.29
N GLY A 499 7.75 45.11 -13.56
CA GLY A 499 8.70 44.12 -14.08
C GLY A 499 8.19 43.23 -15.23
N ARG A 500 6.91 43.25 -15.54
CA ARG A 500 6.28 42.58 -16.69
C ARG A 500 6.44 43.36 -18.03
N ASN A 501 6.68 44.68 -17.96
CA ASN A 501 6.91 45.48 -19.20
C ASN A 501 8.39 45.81 -19.36
N LYS A 502 8.99 45.44 -20.47
CA LYS A 502 10.40 45.42 -20.78
C LYS A 502 11.13 46.80 -20.91
N LYS A 503 10.54 47.93 -20.50
CA LYS A 503 11.24 49.22 -20.53
C LYS A 503 11.74 49.57 -19.13
N ASN A 504 13.04 49.42 -18.90
CA ASN A 504 13.73 49.48 -17.61
C ASN A 504 14.01 50.91 -17.08
N THR A 505 13.39 51.92 -17.60
CA THR A 505 13.59 53.31 -17.13
C THR A 505 12.57 53.62 -16.06
N GLY A 506 13.03 53.94 -14.84
CA GLY A 506 12.20 54.48 -13.77
C GLY A 506 11.83 53.50 -12.63
N ARG A 507 12.75 52.62 -12.22
CA ARG A 507 12.52 51.70 -11.10
C ARG A 507 12.89 52.25 -9.72
N MET A 508 12.95 53.58 -9.57
CA MET A 508 13.20 54.21 -8.27
C MET A 508 11.94 54.18 -7.41
N LEU A 509 12.07 53.77 -6.14
CA LEU A 509 10.96 53.71 -5.18
C LEU A 509 10.32 55.10 -4.97
N ALA A 510 11.12 56.16 -4.97
CA ALA A 510 10.64 57.53 -4.86
C ALA A 510 9.62 57.89 -5.94
N HIS A 511 9.73 57.35 -7.16
CA HIS A 511 8.82 57.66 -8.25
C HIS A 511 7.63 56.69 -8.36
N VAL A 512 7.79 55.45 -7.87
CA VAL A 512 6.83 54.36 -8.14
C VAL A 512 6.05 54.00 -6.87
N ASP A 513 6.65 54.18 -5.69
CA ASP A 513 6.13 53.67 -4.41
C ASP A 513 6.53 54.53 -3.22
N TYR A 514 6.42 55.88 -3.38
CA TYR A 514 6.88 56.87 -2.40
C TYR A 514 6.33 56.67 -0.98
N ASN A 515 5.08 56.25 -0.88
CA ASN A 515 4.42 55.96 0.40
C ASN A 515 4.46 54.48 0.79
N GLY A 516 5.20 53.67 0.04
CA GLY A 516 5.28 52.24 0.24
C GLY A 516 6.21 51.84 1.39
N LEU A 517 5.91 50.71 2.00
CA LEU A 517 6.72 50.15 3.10
C LEU A 517 8.19 49.88 2.67
N SER A 518 8.43 49.58 1.40
CA SER A 518 9.77 49.38 0.85
C SER A 518 10.60 50.66 0.88
N TYR A 519 9.97 51.79 0.56
CA TYR A 519 10.63 53.09 0.59
C TYR A 519 10.91 53.58 2.01
N GLU A 520 9.96 53.38 2.93
CA GLU A 520 10.16 53.66 4.36
C GLU A 520 11.29 52.79 4.95
N ALA A 521 11.40 51.52 4.52
CA ALA A 521 12.51 50.66 4.95
C ALA A 521 13.88 51.20 4.50
N ILE A 522 13.99 51.78 3.29
CA ILE A 522 15.22 52.45 2.84
C ILE A 522 15.52 53.70 3.64
N LYS A 523 14.50 54.52 3.99
CA LYS A 523 14.69 55.69 4.89
C LYS A 523 15.17 55.25 6.28
N ASN A 524 14.65 54.15 6.80
CA ASN A 524 15.11 53.56 8.06
C ASN A 524 16.56 53.08 7.96
N LEU A 525 16.93 52.42 6.84
CA LEU A 525 18.31 52.04 6.58
C LEU A 525 19.25 53.26 6.61
N ARG A 526 18.90 54.36 5.93
CA ARG A 526 19.64 55.62 6.01
C ARG A 526 19.79 56.08 7.46
N THR A 527 18.71 56.10 8.24
CA THR A 527 18.72 56.54 9.63
C THR A 527 19.66 55.66 10.48
N ASN A 528 19.62 54.35 10.29
CA ASN A 528 20.53 53.43 10.97
C ASN A 528 22.01 53.65 10.57
N LEU A 529 22.28 54.05 9.32
CA LEU A 529 23.62 54.38 8.88
C LEU A 529 24.13 55.73 9.42
N LEU A 530 23.25 56.72 9.56
CA LEU A 530 23.59 58.04 10.14
C LEU A 530 23.90 57.96 11.63
N PHE A 531 23.16 57.22 12.41
CA PHE A 531 23.27 57.14 13.86
C PHE A 531 24.00 55.90 14.38
N GLY A 532 24.30 54.93 13.51
CA GLY A 532 25.06 53.73 13.86
C GLY A 532 26.51 54.11 14.23
N LYS A 533 27.02 53.52 15.34
CA LYS A 533 28.41 53.73 15.77
C LYS A 533 29.38 53.37 14.64
N THR A 534 30.17 54.36 14.21
CA THR A 534 31.27 54.13 13.27
C THR A 534 32.50 53.71 14.05
N THR A 535 33.07 52.57 13.72
CA THR A 535 34.29 52.04 14.35
C THR A 535 35.56 52.77 13.91
N LYS A 536 35.47 53.47 12.79
CA LYS A 536 36.61 54.32 12.28
C LYS A 536 36.33 55.76 12.59
N THR A 537 37.32 56.47 13.12
CA THR A 537 37.33 57.95 13.26
C THR A 537 37.33 58.54 11.85
N VAL A 538 36.15 59.00 11.39
CA VAL A 538 36.05 59.72 10.13
C VAL A 538 36.37 61.18 10.43
N ASP A 539 37.36 61.78 9.69
CA ASP A 539 37.60 63.19 9.70
C ASP A 539 36.30 63.92 9.30
N GLU A 540 35.81 64.87 10.10
CA GLU A 540 34.54 65.57 9.87
C GLU A 540 34.40 66.26 8.50
N LYS A 541 35.47 66.31 7.71
CA LYS A 541 35.54 66.94 6.38
C LYS A 541 35.65 65.94 5.20
N SER A 542 35.61 64.62 5.43
CA SER A 542 35.76 63.61 4.39
C SER A 542 34.45 62.89 4.12
N ALA A 543 34.14 62.58 2.84
CA ALA A 543 32.96 61.86 2.45
C ALA A 543 32.93 60.47 3.11
N GLN A 544 31.75 60.06 3.62
CA GLN A 544 31.54 58.69 4.08
C GLN A 544 31.36 57.75 2.87
N THR A 545 32.17 56.71 2.77
CA THR A 545 32.11 55.72 1.71
C THR A 545 31.40 54.49 2.15
N ILE A 546 30.28 54.10 1.48
CA ILE A 546 29.44 52.95 1.76
C ILE A 546 29.56 51.96 0.59
N LEU A 547 30.00 50.76 0.89
CA LEU A 547 30.02 49.67 -0.10
C LEU A 547 28.79 48.79 0.07
N ILE A 548 28.12 48.51 -1.05
CA ILE A 548 26.97 47.58 -1.09
C ILE A 548 27.35 46.43 -2.00
N THR A 549 27.35 45.24 -1.43
CA THR A 549 27.63 43.96 -2.12
C THR A 549 26.61 42.90 -1.75
N GLY A 550 26.77 41.66 -2.16
CA GLY A 550 25.91 40.52 -1.81
C GLY A 550 26.64 39.23 -1.98
N GLU A 551 26.08 38.13 -1.48
CA GLU A 551 26.68 36.83 -1.65
C GLU A 551 26.56 36.30 -3.09
N SER A 552 25.47 36.63 -3.80
CA SER A 552 25.14 36.09 -5.14
C SER A 552 24.54 37.15 -6.07
N PRO A 553 24.50 36.90 -7.40
CA PRO A 553 23.79 37.76 -8.34
C PRO A 553 22.31 37.84 -8.08
N GLY A 554 21.64 38.95 -8.36
CA GLY A 554 20.19 39.11 -8.31
C GLY A 554 19.57 39.31 -6.90
N VAL A 555 20.39 39.50 -5.88
CA VAL A 555 19.91 39.77 -4.51
C VAL A 555 19.36 41.22 -4.33
N GLY A 556 19.66 42.12 -5.28
CA GLY A 556 19.11 43.48 -5.27
C GLY A 556 20.11 44.56 -4.88
N LYS A 557 21.40 44.32 -4.99
CA LYS A 557 22.48 45.26 -4.68
C LYS A 557 22.26 46.66 -5.30
N SER A 558 22.26 46.70 -6.63
CA SER A 558 22.14 47.93 -7.42
C SER A 558 20.80 48.67 -7.11
N PHE A 559 19.72 47.92 -6.82
CA PHE A 559 18.44 48.48 -6.39
C PHE A 559 18.59 49.20 -5.06
N ILE A 560 19.24 48.58 -4.08
CA ILE A 560 19.48 49.20 -2.75
C ILE A 560 20.42 50.40 -2.91
N THR A 561 21.51 50.27 -3.69
CA THR A 561 22.47 51.34 -3.96
C THR A 561 21.80 52.60 -4.51
N ALA A 562 20.98 52.45 -5.55
CA ALA A 562 20.32 53.59 -6.19
C ALA A 562 19.29 54.25 -5.23
N ASN A 563 18.43 53.46 -4.57
CA ASN A 563 17.42 54.03 -3.70
C ASN A 563 17.99 54.58 -2.37
N LEU A 564 19.06 53.98 -1.85
CA LEU A 564 19.78 54.54 -0.69
C LEU A 564 20.43 55.88 -1.00
N SER A 565 21.06 56.01 -2.18
CA SER A 565 21.66 57.25 -2.65
C SER A 565 20.61 58.36 -2.78
N GLU A 566 19.45 58.04 -3.29
CA GLU A 566 18.33 58.98 -3.43
C GLU A 566 17.83 59.49 -2.06
N VAL A 567 17.66 58.63 -1.07
CA VAL A 567 17.20 59.09 0.27
C VAL A 567 18.28 59.87 1.04
N PHE A 568 19.62 59.72 0.72
CA PHE A 568 20.66 60.58 1.20
C PHE A 568 20.60 61.98 0.54
N ALA A 569 20.41 62.01 -0.79
CA ALA A 569 20.29 63.25 -1.54
C ALA A 569 19.11 64.12 -1.10
N GLN A 570 17.98 63.54 -0.67
CA GLN A 570 16.83 64.23 -0.10
C GLN A 570 17.18 65.06 1.16
N LEU A 571 18.26 64.73 1.85
CA LEU A 571 18.75 65.53 2.97
C LEU A 571 19.60 66.73 2.54
N GLY A 572 19.67 67.04 1.24
CA GLY A 572 20.54 68.07 0.65
C GLY A 572 22.00 67.69 0.62
N LYS A 573 22.35 66.39 0.73
CA LYS A 573 23.70 65.86 0.72
C LYS A 573 24.15 65.58 -0.70
N LYS A 574 25.39 65.90 -1.05
CA LYS A 574 25.99 65.57 -2.33
C LYS A 574 26.39 64.09 -2.31
N VAL A 575 25.79 63.28 -3.16
CA VAL A 575 26.00 61.83 -3.23
C VAL A 575 26.62 61.45 -4.56
N LEU A 576 27.71 60.71 -4.52
CA LEU A 576 28.26 60.04 -5.71
C LEU A 576 27.98 58.56 -5.66
N ILE A 577 27.43 58.02 -6.74
CA ILE A 577 27.29 56.56 -6.95
C ILE A 577 28.41 56.08 -7.83
N ILE A 578 29.09 55.00 -7.47
CA ILE A 578 30.11 54.36 -8.27
C ILE A 578 29.65 52.93 -8.60
N ASP A 579 29.50 52.66 -9.91
CA ASP A 579 29.23 51.27 -10.38
C ASP A 579 30.57 50.51 -10.44
N GLY A 580 30.90 49.83 -9.35
CA GLY A 580 32.11 49.03 -9.18
C GLY A 580 31.99 47.63 -9.75
N ASP A 581 30.83 47.20 -10.26
CA ASP A 581 30.71 45.95 -11.01
C ASP A 581 31.12 46.18 -12.48
N MET A 582 32.40 46.29 -12.70
CA MET A 582 33.01 46.55 -14.02
C MET A 582 32.80 45.42 -15.02
N ARG A 583 32.20 44.28 -14.60
CA ARG A 583 31.89 43.10 -15.44
C ARG A 583 30.47 43.17 -15.96
N LEU A 584 29.51 43.27 -15.04
CA LEU A 584 28.08 43.13 -15.30
C LEU A 584 27.22 44.24 -14.73
N GLY A 585 27.85 45.40 -14.28
CA GLY A 585 27.15 46.53 -13.70
C GLY A 585 26.03 47.04 -14.60
N GLU A 586 24.86 47.21 -14.02
CA GLU A 586 23.65 47.67 -14.71
C GLU A 586 23.04 48.94 -14.06
N LEU A 587 23.79 49.59 -13.18
CA LEU A 587 23.32 50.72 -12.43
C LEU A 587 22.91 51.92 -13.34
N HIS A 588 23.64 52.12 -14.43
CA HIS A 588 23.34 53.15 -15.46
C HIS A 588 21.92 52.99 -16.04
N LYS A 589 21.38 51.75 -16.12
CA LYS A 589 20.00 51.50 -16.61
C LYS A 589 18.93 52.08 -15.69
N MET A 590 19.21 52.14 -14.38
CA MET A 590 18.25 52.71 -13.41
C MET A 590 18.07 54.21 -13.57
N PHE A 591 19.09 54.89 -14.00
CA PHE A 591 19.10 56.32 -14.25
C PHE A 591 18.91 56.68 -15.73
N GLY A 592 18.77 55.72 -16.63
CA GLY A 592 18.59 55.92 -18.08
C GLY A 592 19.84 56.49 -18.76
N MET A 593 21.04 56.18 -18.27
CA MET A 593 22.32 56.77 -18.67
C MET A 593 23.12 55.81 -19.57
N ASN A 594 24.10 56.35 -20.24
CA ASN A 594 25.00 55.60 -21.09
C ASN A 594 26.20 55.06 -20.28
N PRO A 595 26.57 53.77 -20.39
CA PRO A 595 27.69 53.19 -19.67
C PRO A 595 29.06 53.46 -20.35
N ASP A 596 29.13 54.04 -21.56
CA ASP A 596 30.33 54.05 -22.42
C ASP A 596 31.48 54.91 -21.89
N SER A 597 31.27 55.79 -20.92
CA SER A 597 32.33 56.55 -20.25
C SER A 597 32.18 56.39 -18.76
N GLY A 598 33.09 55.65 -18.11
CA GLY A 598 32.95 55.36 -16.69
C GLY A 598 34.25 54.94 -16.00
N LEU A 599 34.10 54.20 -14.89
CA LEU A 599 35.22 53.83 -14.02
C LEU A 599 36.33 53.08 -14.75
N THR A 600 35.99 52.12 -15.61
CA THR A 600 36.96 51.34 -16.41
C THR A 600 37.77 52.27 -17.33
N ASP A 601 37.05 53.17 -17.99
CA ASP A 601 37.71 54.07 -19.00
C ASP A 601 38.62 55.06 -18.30
N TYR A 602 38.23 55.58 -17.13
CA TYR A 602 39.11 56.40 -16.32
C TYR A 602 40.38 55.68 -15.86
N LEU A 603 40.25 54.43 -15.41
CA LEU A 603 41.38 53.64 -14.90
C LEU A 603 42.33 53.16 -16.02
N LEU A 604 41.88 53.03 -17.26
CA LEU A 604 42.67 52.62 -18.40
C LEU A 604 43.42 53.73 -19.12
N GLN A 605 43.10 55.03 -18.88
CA GLN A 605 43.57 56.17 -19.65
C GLN A 605 45.10 56.38 -19.68
N ASP A 606 45.87 55.75 -18.74
CA ASP A 606 47.34 55.86 -18.70
C ASP A 606 48.15 54.81 -19.44
N LYS A 607 47.55 53.79 -20.07
CA LYS A 607 48.30 52.80 -20.77
C LYS A 607 48.72 53.22 -22.18
N ASP A 608 48.10 54.24 -22.73
CA ASP A 608 48.42 54.71 -24.14
C ASP A 608 49.35 55.91 -24.21
N SER A 609 49.77 56.48 -23.04
CA SER A 609 50.67 57.68 -23.05
C SER A 609 52.14 57.42 -22.77
N SER A 610 52.59 56.17 -22.87
CA SER A 610 54.01 55.82 -22.69
C SER A 610 54.83 55.91 -23.98
N LEU A 611 54.82 57.06 -24.70
CA LEU A 611 55.81 57.36 -25.72
C LEU A 611 55.95 58.89 -25.85
N THR A 612 56.61 59.53 -24.89
CA THR A 612 57.55 60.67 -25.15
C THR A 612 58.17 61.07 -23.80
N ASP A 613 59.47 60.92 -23.72
CA ASP A 613 60.35 61.36 -22.65
C ASP A 613 60.30 62.88 -22.48
N ASN A 614 60.45 63.32 -21.20
CA ASN A 614 60.80 64.62 -20.67
C ASN A 614 59.61 65.53 -20.17
N GLU A 615 59.49 65.51 -18.91
CA GLU A 615 59.23 66.47 -17.86
C GLU A 615 58.11 66.02 -16.84
N PRO A 616 58.38 66.11 -15.53
CA PRO A 616 57.38 65.84 -14.51
C PRO A 616 56.59 67.13 -14.26
N ARG A 617 55.48 67.35 -14.94
CA ARG A 617 54.49 68.34 -14.59
C ARG A 617 53.32 67.63 -13.94
N LEU A 618 53.29 67.56 -12.61
CA LEU A 618 52.14 67.36 -11.81
C LEU A 618 51.25 68.62 -11.85
N ASP A 619 50.57 68.86 -12.95
CA ASP A 619 49.48 69.82 -12.97
C ASP A 619 48.21 69.14 -12.32
N SER A 620 48.02 69.43 -11.02
CA SER A 620 46.84 69.04 -10.24
C SER A 620 45.51 69.47 -10.90
N ASP A 621 45.56 70.46 -11.80
CA ASP A 621 44.37 70.94 -12.48
C ASP A 621 44.00 70.18 -13.73
N MET A 622 44.95 69.57 -14.45
CA MET A 622 44.70 68.70 -15.60
C MET A 622 44.13 67.35 -15.15
N ALA A 623 44.57 66.82 -14.01
CA ALA A 623 43.98 65.62 -13.39
C ALA A 623 42.53 65.88 -12.91
N LYS A 624 42.21 67.08 -12.43
CA LYS A 624 40.86 67.48 -12.06
C LYS A 624 39.91 67.62 -13.24
N LEU A 625 40.36 68.23 -14.35
CA LEU A 625 39.58 68.37 -15.59
C LEU A 625 39.25 67.01 -16.23
N ASN A 626 40.17 66.05 -16.18
CA ASN A 626 39.90 64.68 -16.70
C ASN A 626 38.90 63.90 -15.84
N LEU A 627 38.86 64.10 -14.53
CA LEU A 627 37.93 63.39 -13.66
C LEU A 627 36.47 63.83 -13.89
N GLU A 628 36.25 65.14 -14.15
CA GLU A 628 34.88 65.65 -14.34
C GLU A 628 34.17 65.11 -15.58
N SER A 629 34.93 64.68 -16.58
CA SER A 629 34.37 64.06 -17.81
C SER A 629 33.76 62.65 -17.58
N PHE A 630 34.10 61.95 -16.48
CA PHE A 630 33.58 60.61 -16.13
C PHE A 630 32.49 60.66 -15.08
N ILE A 631 32.27 61.83 -14.42
CA ILE A 631 31.19 62.02 -13.49
C ILE A 631 29.98 62.55 -14.27
N GLN A 632 28.92 61.74 -14.27
CA GLN A 632 27.70 62.05 -15.01
C GLN A 632 26.58 62.44 -14.05
N PRO A 633 25.94 63.64 -14.23
CA PRO A 633 24.78 64.00 -13.45
C PRO A 633 23.59 63.13 -13.80
N THR A 634 22.92 62.53 -12.80
CA THR A 634 21.85 61.58 -13.03
C THR A 634 20.51 62.20 -13.41
N GLY A 635 20.41 63.53 -13.45
CA GLY A 635 19.14 64.23 -13.60
C GLY A 635 18.31 64.29 -12.29
N MET A 636 18.79 63.69 -11.21
CA MET A 636 18.28 63.83 -9.87
C MET A 636 19.15 64.88 -9.11
N GLU A 637 18.49 65.68 -8.32
CA GLU A 637 19.19 66.75 -7.57
C GLU A 637 20.17 66.14 -6.55
N HIS A 638 21.40 66.61 -6.51
CA HIS A 638 22.50 66.17 -5.65
C HIS A 638 23.03 64.74 -5.86
N ILE A 639 22.72 64.07 -7.00
CA ILE A 639 23.20 62.69 -7.27
C ILE A 639 23.99 62.69 -8.58
N ASP A 640 25.27 62.33 -8.50
CA ASP A 640 26.11 62.06 -9.62
C ASP A 640 26.46 60.56 -9.71
N LEU A 641 26.74 60.07 -10.92
CA LEU A 641 27.07 58.64 -11.18
C LEU A 641 28.40 58.55 -11.92
N ILE A 642 29.28 57.70 -11.48
CA ILE A 642 30.33 57.10 -12.28
C ILE A 642 29.86 55.71 -12.70
N SER A 643 29.49 55.56 -13.97
CA SER A 643 29.07 54.25 -14.52
C SER A 643 30.26 53.29 -14.58
N ARG A 644 30.00 52.02 -14.81
CA ARG A 644 31.08 51.00 -14.93
C ARG A 644 32.09 51.27 -16.03
N GLY A 645 31.68 51.96 -17.11
CA GLY A 645 32.44 52.10 -18.33
C GLY A 645 32.38 50.87 -19.24
N ARG A 646 33.32 50.75 -20.15
CA ARG A 646 33.45 49.55 -20.99
C ARG A 646 33.80 48.31 -20.15
N PRO A 647 33.24 47.14 -20.46
CA PRO A 647 33.55 45.93 -19.70
C PRO A 647 35.02 45.58 -19.68
N SER A 648 35.60 45.28 -18.52
CA SER A 648 37.02 44.91 -18.39
C SER A 648 37.20 43.42 -18.18
N HIS A 649 38.25 42.85 -18.77
CA HIS A 649 38.63 41.45 -18.52
C HIS A 649 39.38 41.24 -17.19
N ASN A 650 40.03 42.31 -16.67
CA ASN A 650 40.77 42.23 -15.39
C ASN A 650 40.50 43.45 -14.50
N PRO A 651 39.28 43.56 -13.95
CA PRO A 651 38.90 44.68 -13.07
C PRO A 651 39.76 44.78 -11.81
N THR A 652 40.08 43.64 -11.20
CA THR A 652 40.80 43.57 -9.93
C THR A 652 42.15 44.31 -10.00
N SER A 653 42.92 44.14 -11.11
CA SER A 653 44.21 44.80 -11.27
C SER A 653 44.12 46.31 -11.49
N LEU A 654 42.99 46.77 -12.03
CA LEU A 654 42.72 48.21 -12.18
C LEU A 654 42.35 48.84 -10.84
N LEU A 655 41.59 48.12 -9.99
CA LEU A 655 41.13 48.58 -8.67
C LEU A 655 42.26 48.61 -7.61
N ILE A 656 43.26 47.72 -7.73
CA ILE A 656 44.46 47.70 -6.86
C ILE A 656 45.43 48.85 -7.19
N GLY A 657 45.34 49.40 -8.39
CA GLY A 657 46.25 50.44 -8.88
C GLY A 657 46.18 51.77 -8.10
N GLU A 658 47.31 52.51 -8.03
CA GLU A 658 47.39 53.80 -7.35
C GLU A 658 46.37 54.81 -7.88
N ARG A 659 46.00 54.69 -9.14
CA ARG A 659 45.03 55.59 -9.77
C ARG A 659 43.64 55.51 -9.14
N PHE A 660 43.20 54.31 -8.72
CA PHE A 660 41.95 54.19 -7.96
C PHE A 660 42.06 54.82 -6.57
N ASN A 661 43.23 54.71 -5.91
CA ASN A 661 43.48 55.38 -4.63
C ASN A 661 43.39 56.89 -4.75
N HIS A 662 44.01 57.48 -5.79
CA HIS A 662 43.97 58.90 -6.11
C HIS A 662 42.52 59.38 -6.42
N LEU A 663 41.80 58.57 -7.22
CA LEU A 663 40.38 58.79 -7.51
C LEU A 663 39.55 58.91 -6.23
N MET A 664 39.62 57.91 -5.36
CA MET A 664 38.87 57.90 -4.11
C MET A 664 39.23 59.04 -3.19
N ALA A 665 40.53 59.42 -3.11
CA ALA A 665 40.99 60.57 -2.33
C ALA A 665 40.40 61.91 -2.84
N ALA A 666 40.40 62.10 -4.17
CA ALA A 666 39.83 63.28 -4.79
C ALA A 666 38.30 63.38 -4.60
N LEU A 667 37.59 62.24 -4.76
CA LEU A 667 36.13 62.18 -4.58
C LEU A 667 35.67 62.42 -3.15
N LYS A 668 36.45 61.94 -2.16
CA LYS A 668 36.16 62.13 -0.73
C LYS A 668 36.14 63.61 -0.30
N THR A 669 36.80 64.50 -1.07
CA THR A 669 36.79 65.94 -0.78
C THR A 669 35.63 66.69 -1.43
N LYS A 670 34.95 66.11 -2.44
CA LYS A 670 33.93 66.74 -3.28
C LYS A 670 32.48 66.39 -2.89
N TYR A 671 32.29 65.21 -2.31
CA TYR A 671 30.97 64.69 -1.96
C TYR A 671 30.83 64.55 -0.46
N ASP A 672 29.57 64.41 0.05
CA ASP A 672 29.27 64.04 1.43
C ASP A 672 29.20 62.51 1.62
N TYR A 673 28.66 61.82 0.61
CA TYR A 673 28.54 60.34 0.55
C TYR A 673 29.03 59.78 -0.78
N ILE A 674 29.73 58.66 -0.71
CA ILE A 674 30.11 57.85 -1.87
C ILE A 674 29.52 56.47 -1.69
N VAL A 675 28.60 56.04 -2.56
CA VAL A 675 27.96 54.73 -2.49
C VAL A 675 28.50 53.90 -3.64
N ILE A 676 29.17 52.77 -3.32
CA ILE A 676 29.79 51.89 -4.26
C ILE A 676 28.94 50.63 -4.42
N ASP A 677 28.42 50.38 -5.65
CA ASP A 677 27.78 49.10 -6.04
C ASP A 677 28.83 48.09 -6.43
N ALA A 678 29.07 47.08 -5.64
CA ALA A 678 30.12 46.11 -5.90
C ALA A 678 29.54 44.79 -6.42
N PRO A 679 30.33 44.00 -7.21
CA PRO A 679 29.91 42.69 -7.66
C PRO A 679 29.69 41.74 -6.50
N PRO A 680 29.00 40.59 -6.73
CA PRO A 680 28.79 39.59 -5.67
C PRO A 680 30.12 38.99 -5.19
N ILE A 681 30.25 38.83 -3.85
CA ILE A 681 31.48 38.39 -3.19
C ILE A 681 31.91 37.01 -3.69
N LEU A 682 30.94 36.10 -3.93
CA LEU A 682 31.25 34.74 -4.40
C LEU A 682 31.54 34.67 -5.92
N ALA A 683 31.21 35.71 -6.66
CA ALA A 683 31.43 35.76 -8.12
C ALA A 683 32.74 36.44 -8.51
N ALA A 684 33.21 37.43 -7.73
CA ALA A 684 34.39 38.21 -8.05
C ALA A 684 35.13 38.72 -6.79
N SER A 685 36.45 38.75 -6.84
CA SER A 685 37.30 39.31 -5.78
C SER A 685 37.30 40.86 -5.74
N ASP A 686 36.75 41.50 -6.75
CA ASP A 686 36.70 42.95 -6.90
C ASP A 686 36.00 43.63 -5.72
N ALA A 687 34.93 42.97 -5.19
CA ALA A 687 34.24 43.47 -4.00
C ALA A 687 35.12 43.60 -2.75
N MET A 688 36.09 42.67 -2.59
CA MET A 688 37.02 42.68 -1.46
C MET A 688 38.05 43.85 -1.59
N VAL A 689 38.47 44.14 -2.79
CA VAL A 689 39.37 45.26 -3.07
C VAL A 689 38.65 46.63 -2.86
N LEU A 690 37.45 46.75 -3.40
CA LEU A 690 36.61 47.96 -3.21
C LEU A 690 36.29 48.21 -1.72
N ALA A 691 36.09 47.13 -0.97
CA ALA A 691 35.76 47.21 0.45
C ALA A 691 36.89 47.79 1.34
N GLN A 692 38.16 47.75 0.88
CA GLN A 692 39.28 48.40 1.59
C GLN A 692 39.18 49.91 1.62
N HIS A 693 38.45 50.50 0.64
CA HIS A 693 38.24 51.95 0.52
C HIS A 693 36.94 52.42 1.15
N ALA A 694 36.14 51.47 1.66
CA ALA A 694 34.84 51.74 2.29
C ALA A 694 34.96 51.96 3.81
N ASP A 695 34.16 52.91 4.33
CA ASP A 695 34.01 53.15 5.74
C ASP A 695 32.92 52.30 6.35
N LYS A 696 31.94 51.83 5.54
CA LYS A 696 30.88 50.94 5.86
C LYS A 696 30.72 49.88 4.76
N VAL A 697 30.62 48.60 5.13
CA VAL A 697 30.43 47.48 4.21
C VAL A 697 29.12 46.76 4.51
N LEU A 698 28.21 46.75 3.53
CA LEU A 698 26.88 46.17 3.67
C LEU A 698 26.70 45.03 2.73
N ILE A 699 26.17 43.89 3.22
CA ILE A 699 25.83 42.71 2.41
C ILE A 699 24.33 42.65 2.23
N VAL A 700 23.89 42.66 0.97
CA VAL A 700 22.49 42.45 0.61
C VAL A 700 22.26 40.96 0.39
N THR A 701 21.27 40.42 1.08
CA THR A 701 20.81 39.02 0.93
C THR A 701 19.30 39.06 0.62
N LYS A 702 18.82 38.01 -0.07
CA LYS A 702 17.44 37.96 -0.55
C LYS A 702 16.63 36.91 0.17
N PHE A 703 15.47 37.30 0.72
CA PHE A 703 14.55 36.44 1.44
C PHE A 703 14.08 35.26 0.57
N ASP A 704 14.01 34.07 1.16
CA ASP A 704 13.55 32.78 0.55
C ASP A 704 14.26 32.42 -0.79
N HIS A 705 15.43 33.03 -1.04
CA HIS A 705 16.25 32.81 -2.22
C HIS A 705 17.71 32.57 -1.89
N SER A 706 18.32 33.42 -1.11
CA SER A 706 19.72 33.30 -0.69
C SER A 706 19.91 32.08 0.21
N VAL A 707 21.00 31.33 -0.02
CA VAL A 707 21.35 30.17 0.79
C VAL A 707 22.21 30.63 1.97
N GLU A 708 21.81 30.33 3.19
CA GLU A 708 22.51 30.74 4.40
C GLU A 708 23.99 30.37 4.40
N GLY A 709 24.32 29.13 3.97
CA GLY A 709 25.69 28.68 3.88
C GLY A 709 26.56 29.50 2.93
N GLN A 710 25.97 30.01 1.83
CA GLN A 710 26.68 30.89 0.89
C GLN A 710 26.94 32.26 1.50
N LEU A 711 25.96 32.81 2.22
CA LEU A 711 26.13 34.08 2.92
C LEU A 711 27.20 34.01 4.00
N VAL A 712 27.16 32.97 4.85
CA VAL A 712 28.20 32.75 5.87
C VAL A 712 29.60 32.60 5.23
N TYR A 713 29.66 31.89 4.11
CA TYR A 713 30.91 31.73 3.37
C TYR A 713 31.41 33.05 2.77
N ALA A 714 30.52 33.89 2.21
CA ALA A 714 30.84 35.22 1.69
C ALA A 714 31.39 36.13 2.81
N ILE A 715 30.74 36.17 3.96
CA ILE A 715 31.20 36.93 5.15
C ILE A 715 32.60 36.43 5.58
N LYS A 716 32.82 35.15 5.61
CA LYS A 716 34.12 34.57 5.96
C LYS A 716 35.23 34.95 4.94
N GLN A 717 34.90 35.05 3.66
CA GLN A 717 35.84 35.56 2.64
C GLN A 717 36.20 37.06 2.86
N MET A 718 35.22 37.88 3.20
CA MET A 718 35.47 39.29 3.54
C MET A 718 36.35 39.42 4.79
N SER A 719 36.09 38.67 5.82
CA SER A 719 36.92 38.59 7.06
C SER A 719 38.36 38.17 6.76
N LYS A 720 38.59 37.20 5.86
CA LYS A 720 39.94 36.78 5.44
C LYS A 720 40.68 37.89 4.71
N ALA A 721 40.00 38.76 4.02
CA ALA A 721 40.53 39.96 3.37
C ALA A 721 40.70 41.14 4.32
N ASN A 722 40.59 40.96 5.65
CA ASN A 722 40.59 42.02 6.68
C ASN A 722 39.51 43.07 6.47
N VAL A 723 38.40 42.68 5.86
CA VAL A 723 37.22 43.53 5.69
C VAL A 723 36.16 43.12 6.73
N GLN A 724 35.76 44.05 7.59
CA GLN A 724 34.67 43.85 8.50
C GLN A 724 33.37 44.23 7.80
N VAL A 725 32.35 43.39 7.91
CA VAL A 725 30.99 43.63 7.43
C VAL A 725 30.21 44.33 8.55
N ASP A 726 29.70 45.52 8.27
CA ASP A 726 29.00 46.37 9.27
C ASP A 726 27.52 46.00 9.44
N GLY A 727 26.91 45.37 8.41
CA GLY A 727 25.52 45.01 8.49
C GLY A 727 25.03 44.20 7.29
N ILE A 728 23.94 43.47 7.53
CA ILE A 728 23.21 42.70 6.52
C ILE A 728 21.91 43.44 6.20
N ILE A 729 21.56 43.50 4.91
CA ILE A 729 20.28 44.00 4.42
C ILE A 729 19.49 42.81 3.87
N LEU A 730 18.37 42.49 4.51
CA LEU A 730 17.48 41.42 4.02
C LEU A 730 16.45 42.03 3.08
N ASN A 731 16.59 41.73 1.79
CA ASN A 731 15.80 42.31 0.71
C ASN A 731 14.70 41.37 0.22
N ASP A 732 13.66 41.93 -0.42
CA ASP A 732 12.58 41.21 -1.13
C ASP A 732 11.73 40.32 -0.23
N ILE A 733 11.49 40.80 1.02
CA ILE A 733 10.63 40.06 1.97
C ILE A 733 9.21 40.02 1.45
N GLN A 734 8.70 38.80 1.25
CA GLN A 734 7.30 38.60 0.86
C GLN A 734 6.41 38.67 2.10
N GLN A 735 5.52 39.65 2.17
CA GLN A 735 4.46 39.65 3.17
C GLN A 735 3.41 38.59 2.80
N SER A 736 3.50 37.41 3.37
CA SER A 736 2.42 36.44 3.37
C SER A 736 1.40 36.85 4.45
N ILE A 737 0.12 36.61 4.17
CA ILE A 737 -0.98 36.85 5.11
C ILE A 737 -0.74 36.11 6.45
N LEU A 738 0.00 35.03 6.42
CA LEU A 738 0.33 34.17 7.56
C LEU A 738 1.57 34.67 8.35
N ASN A 739 2.51 35.38 7.71
CA ASN A 739 3.68 35.95 8.38
C ASN A 739 3.37 37.27 9.15
N ARG A 740 2.14 37.75 9.12
CA ARG A 740 1.70 38.93 9.88
C ARG A 740 1.82 38.75 11.40
N TYR A 741 1.82 37.53 11.88
CA TYR A 741 1.88 37.21 13.32
C TYR A 741 3.28 36.88 13.83
N SER A 742 4.25 36.65 12.95
CA SER A 742 5.60 36.18 13.31
C SER A 742 6.61 37.31 13.48
N TYR A 743 6.40 38.49 12.89
CA TYR A 743 7.29 39.63 13.02
C TYR A 743 6.64 40.67 13.89
N HIS A 744 7.09 40.80 15.14
CA HIS A 744 6.74 41.87 16.10
C HIS A 744 7.35 43.21 15.69
N TYR A 745 7.23 43.62 14.42
CA TYR A 745 7.41 45.02 14.04
C TYR A 745 6.03 45.68 13.89
N HIS A 746 5.50 46.18 15.01
CA HIS A 746 4.42 47.16 15.03
C HIS A 746 4.87 48.43 14.31
N TYR A 747 4.66 48.51 13.00
CA TYR A 747 4.45 49.80 12.40
C TYR A 747 3.06 50.32 12.82
N ALA A 748 2.97 50.77 14.08
CA ALA A 748 1.81 51.49 14.55
C ALA A 748 1.86 52.92 14.00
N TYR A 749 1.40 53.08 12.77
CA TYR A 749 0.83 54.37 12.34
C TYR A 749 -0.38 54.07 11.49
N GLY A 750 -1.54 54.37 12.08
CA GLY A 750 -2.83 54.25 11.46
C GLY A 750 -2.98 55.09 10.22
N HIS A 751 -3.67 54.54 9.26
CA HIS A 751 -4.49 55.30 8.33
C HIS A 751 -5.93 54.89 8.53
N ASN A 752 -6.62 55.71 9.37
CA ASN A 752 -8.02 56.02 9.15
C ASN A 752 -8.10 56.95 7.94
N SER A 753 -8.62 56.51 6.85
CA SER A 753 -9.53 57.20 5.93
C SER A 753 -9.87 56.25 4.80
#